data_69b836bbe77215fc36c7a56df032d65c
#
_entry.id   69b836bbe77215fc36c7a56df032d65c
#
_cell.length_a   1.000
_cell.length_b   1.000
_cell.length_c   1.000
_cell.angle_alpha   90.00
_cell.angle_beta   90.00
_cell.angle_gamma   90.00
#
_symmetry.space_group_name_H-M   'P 1'
#
loop_
_entity.id
_entity.type
_entity.pdbx_description
1 polymer ?
#
loop_
_entity_poly.entity_id
_entity_poly.type
_entity_poly.pdbx_seq_one_letter_code
_entity_poly.pdbx_strand_id
1 'polypeptide(L)'
;MTSVLTWQQLRDLKLSELDDAADGWAKVSHHADAAAERVDAEMAGSLAKTQESESSKAAIRRLNRLSRNYHYIRTECGLIRTSVNGLSTELAAPQRRLREALDDATALSYTVHEDGSIGYPADGKNDLTGEEIPGGTVVGNNGTLTSGNKGLYTPDGKGLYTPGSGPGGPGLINPNPNNAKAQDIADRIAHALREAREIDERYRPALSKLKAGSGLTVDAKTWVDAAADAQAVRSAADYLTDDIPLDKAPASRKEWWDHLTQEQREEYLAAYPNVIGNLNGIPAMARDEANRENLQLLIGKLSGQHDEGSKTMLDGLKSIDYQLRHQDPGSPPMYLLGVGDEGNGRAIVSYGNPDASKNVSAYVPGLGTALDADFAKNDLKRAQDTAIDAQNFDRSSASIVWLGYDAPQMPASEFVHNADVVSMDDAKAGATTYNQFMAGISATNEHSDPHITAIGHSYGSLTVGQAAQQHGGIPGADDIILVGSPGTGADHAEDLNVGKDHVFVGAAANDPVTMLPNHKAAGGMLIGSGLGAVAGTILGHESGSYLGDLVGGAAGAAVGGVVGHRVGDSAADPDKIWFGTNPASKEFGAHRFFVNDGPRPFIDGQGPTPAHSNYFNPEKDLASATNIGKIVAGDSDRIKMERWR
;
A
#
# COMPACT_ATOMS: atom_id res chain seq x y z
N MET A 1 30.00 26.37 12.15
CA MET A 1 30.64 26.30 10.83
C MET A 1 30.74 24.83 10.49
N THR A 2 29.92 24.34 9.57
CA THR A 2 30.01 22.97 9.06
C THR A 2 31.29 22.90 8.23
N SER A 3 32.23 22.04 8.62
CA SER A 3 33.44 21.78 7.84
C SER A 3 33.03 21.19 6.50
N VAL A 4 33.44 21.83 5.41
CA VAL A 4 33.20 21.31 4.07
C VAL A 4 34.05 20.04 3.89
N LEU A 5 33.44 18.94 3.44
CA LEU A 5 34.11 17.66 3.18
C LEU A 5 35.31 17.87 2.25
N THR A 6 36.52 17.45 2.68
CA THR A 6 37.76 17.54 1.91
C THR A 6 38.04 16.23 1.19
N TRP A 7 38.92 16.27 0.18
CA TRP A 7 39.32 15.04 -0.53
C TRP A 7 40.06 14.05 0.38
N GLN A 8 40.85 14.54 1.36
CA GLN A 8 41.52 13.67 2.33
C GLN A 8 40.49 12.94 3.20
N GLN A 9 39.49 13.67 3.70
CA GLN A 9 38.41 13.07 4.49
C GLN A 9 37.65 12.01 3.69
N LEU A 10 37.30 12.28 2.43
CA LEU A 10 36.62 11.31 1.56
C LEU A 10 37.50 10.10 1.26
N ARG A 11 38.82 10.31 0.97
CA ARG A 11 39.76 9.24 0.73
C ARG A 11 39.89 8.28 1.92
N ASP A 12 40.00 8.87 3.12
CA ASP A 12 40.31 8.15 4.38
C ASP A 12 39.05 7.63 5.09
N LEU A 13 37.85 8.01 4.60
CA LEU A 13 36.60 7.52 5.14
C LEU A 13 36.55 6.00 5.03
N LYS A 14 36.27 5.34 6.15
CA LYS A 14 36.09 3.90 6.21
C LYS A 14 34.63 3.56 6.12
N LEU A 15 34.16 3.24 4.92
CA LEU A 15 32.78 2.88 4.69
C LEU A 15 32.36 1.64 5.50
N SER A 16 33.28 0.69 5.71
CA SER A 16 33.00 -0.48 6.55
C SER A 16 32.64 -0.13 8.00
N GLU A 17 33.11 1.00 8.55
CA GLU A 17 32.68 1.45 9.88
C GLU A 17 31.24 1.98 9.87
N LEU A 18 30.75 2.50 8.72
CA LEU A 18 29.33 2.86 8.54
C LEU A 18 28.49 1.59 8.41
N ASP A 19 28.96 0.59 7.63
CA ASP A 19 28.28 -0.68 7.48
C ASP A 19 28.15 -1.40 8.84
N ASP A 20 29.24 -1.47 9.62
CA ASP A 20 29.24 -2.04 10.98
C ASP A 20 28.27 -1.30 11.92
N ALA A 21 28.16 0.03 11.78
CA ALA A 21 27.21 0.82 12.55
C ALA A 21 25.75 0.54 12.12
N ALA A 22 25.48 0.42 10.81
CA ALA A 22 24.18 0.03 10.29
C ALA A 22 23.74 -1.35 10.81
N ASP A 23 24.65 -2.32 10.80
CA ASP A 23 24.42 -3.66 11.38
C ASP A 23 24.14 -3.62 12.88
N GLY A 24 24.79 -2.71 13.59
CA GLY A 24 24.53 -2.47 15.01
C GLY A 24 23.09 -1.99 15.24
N TRP A 25 22.61 -1.06 14.43
CA TRP A 25 21.24 -0.57 14.49
C TRP A 25 20.22 -1.62 14.05
N ALA A 26 20.52 -2.45 13.05
CA ALA A 26 19.69 -3.60 12.67
C ALA A 26 19.46 -4.54 13.86
N LYS A 27 20.51 -4.89 14.59
CA LYS A 27 20.41 -5.75 15.79
C LYS A 27 19.49 -5.13 16.87
N VAL A 28 19.58 -3.82 17.11
CA VAL A 28 18.70 -3.14 18.06
C VAL A 28 17.25 -3.17 17.59
N SER A 29 16.99 -2.94 16.29
CA SER A 29 15.68 -3.03 15.67
C SER A 29 15.07 -4.42 15.86
N HIS A 30 15.79 -5.49 15.54
CA HIS A 30 15.35 -6.88 15.70
C HIS A 30 15.08 -7.23 17.17
N HIS A 31 15.91 -6.75 18.11
CA HIS A 31 15.67 -6.96 19.54
C HIS A 31 14.42 -6.25 20.03
N ALA A 32 14.14 -5.05 19.54
CA ALA A 32 12.91 -4.33 19.87
C ALA A 32 11.67 -5.04 19.33
N ASP A 33 11.72 -5.54 18.11
CA ASP A 33 10.66 -6.32 17.49
C ASP A 33 10.32 -7.59 18.31
N ALA A 34 11.31 -8.43 18.57
CA ALA A 34 11.15 -9.63 19.40
C ALA A 34 10.65 -9.31 20.82
N ALA A 35 11.03 -8.16 21.38
CA ALA A 35 10.52 -7.72 22.68
C ALA A 35 9.06 -7.27 22.60
N ALA A 36 8.64 -6.60 21.52
CA ALA A 36 7.24 -6.24 21.28
C ALA A 36 6.36 -7.49 21.18
N GLU A 37 6.75 -8.46 20.36
CA GLU A 37 6.02 -9.74 20.21
C GLU A 37 5.85 -10.48 21.52
N ARG A 38 6.90 -10.55 22.34
CA ARG A 38 6.83 -11.20 23.65
C ARG A 38 5.89 -10.47 24.61
N VAL A 39 5.90 -9.14 24.60
CA VAL A 39 4.98 -8.34 25.42
C VAL A 39 3.53 -8.58 24.98
N ASP A 40 3.26 -8.57 23.68
CA ASP A 40 1.93 -8.72 23.14
C ASP A 40 1.40 -10.15 23.32
N ALA A 41 2.14 -11.16 22.86
CA ALA A 41 1.68 -12.54 22.86
C ALA A 41 1.78 -13.21 24.25
N GLU A 42 2.96 -13.14 24.90
CA GLU A 42 3.22 -13.92 26.11
C GLU A 42 2.74 -13.21 27.38
N MET A 43 2.78 -11.87 27.44
CA MET A 43 2.44 -11.12 28.64
C MET A 43 1.02 -10.57 28.59
N ALA A 44 0.71 -9.66 27.66
CA ALA A 44 -0.61 -9.02 27.56
C ALA A 44 -1.69 -10.01 27.15
N GLY A 45 -1.45 -10.80 26.09
CA GLY A 45 -2.37 -11.82 25.60
C GLY A 45 -2.63 -12.92 26.62
N SER A 46 -1.60 -13.42 27.31
CA SER A 46 -1.77 -14.41 28.38
C SER A 46 -2.57 -13.87 29.56
N LEU A 47 -2.31 -12.62 29.99
CA LEU A 47 -3.02 -11.99 31.09
C LEU A 47 -4.49 -11.71 30.74
N ALA A 48 -4.77 -11.29 29.50
CA ALA A 48 -6.12 -11.05 29.02
C ALA A 48 -7.00 -12.31 29.02
N LYS A 49 -6.40 -13.49 28.77
CA LYS A 49 -7.10 -14.78 28.78
C LYS A 49 -7.42 -15.32 30.18
N THR A 50 -6.61 -14.96 31.15
CA THR A 50 -6.66 -15.63 32.47
C THR A 50 -7.23 -14.76 33.57
N GLN A 51 -7.36 -13.44 33.35
CA GLN A 51 -7.70 -12.49 34.42
C GLN A 51 -8.63 -11.36 33.90
N GLU A 52 -9.75 -11.13 34.59
CA GLU A 52 -10.73 -10.08 34.25
C GLU A 52 -10.82 -8.93 35.28
N SER A 53 -9.91 -8.90 36.25
CA SER A 53 -9.93 -7.88 37.32
C SER A 53 -9.52 -6.48 36.80
N GLU A 54 -9.91 -5.41 37.49
CA GLU A 54 -9.47 -4.05 37.17
C GLU A 54 -7.94 -3.89 37.22
N SER A 55 -7.28 -4.64 38.11
CA SER A 55 -5.82 -4.67 38.19
C SER A 55 -5.20 -5.32 36.95
N SER A 56 -5.79 -6.39 36.41
CA SER A 56 -5.31 -7.03 35.20
C SER A 56 -5.52 -6.13 33.96
N LYS A 57 -6.67 -5.46 33.88
CA LYS A 57 -6.91 -4.46 32.81
C LYS A 57 -5.89 -3.30 32.88
N ALA A 58 -5.55 -2.84 34.11
CA ALA A 58 -4.51 -1.81 34.27
C ALA A 58 -3.12 -2.31 33.86
N ALA A 59 -2.79 -3.56 34.20
CA ALA A 59 -1.54 -4.20 33.80
C ALA A 59 -1.46 -4.35 32.26
N ILE A 60 -2.52 -4.82 31.61
CA ILE A 60 -2.61 -4.94 30.14
C ILE A 60 -2.41 -3.57 29.48
N ARG A 61 -3.08 -2.51 29.96
CA ARG A 61 -2.86 -1.15 29.44
C ARG A 61 -1.39 -0.71 29.52
N ARG A 62 -0.68 -1.12 30.59
CA ARG A 62 0.75 -0.80 30.76
C ARG A 62 1.62 -1.62 29.82
N LEU A 63 1.31 -2.90 29.62
CA LEU A 63 1.99 -3.78 28.66
C LEU A 63 1.80 -3.29 27.22
N ASN A 64 0.59 -2.95 26.83
CA ASN A 64 0.32 -2.38 25.50
C ASN A 64 1.06 -1.05 25.25
N ARG A 65 1.31 -0.25 26.31
CA ARG A 65 2.16 0.94 26.18
C ARG A 65 3.63 0.56 25.98
N LEU A 66 4.10 -0.46 26.70
CA LEU A 66 5.47 -0.97 26.56
C LEU A 66 5.70 -1.54 25.15
N SER A 67 4.74 -2.31 24.62
CA SER A 67 4.80 -2.82 23.25
C SER A 67 4.92 -1.68 22.22
N ARG A 68 4.10 -0.62 22.34
CA ARG A 68 4.20 0.55 21.48
C ARG A 68 5.58 1.24 21.55
N ASN A 69 6.20 1.27 22.73
CA ASN A 69 7.55 1.81 22.87
C ASN A 69 8.57 0.96 22.08
N TYR A 70 8.43 -0.36 22.11
CA TYR A 70 9.31 -1.25 21.33
C TYR A 70 9.09 -1.11 19.83
N HIS A 71 7.86 -1.00 19.35
CA HIS A 71 7.57 -0.72 17.95
C HIS A 71 8.19 0.61 17.50
N TYR A 72 8.08 1.66 18.30
CA TYR A 72 8.74 2.93 17.98
C TYR A 72 10.26 2.80 17.92
N ILE A 73 10.89 2.07 18.87
CA ILE A 73 12.33 1.81 18.83
C ILE A 73 12.72 1.05 17.56
N ARG A 74 11.94 0.04 17.17
CA ARG A 74 12.14 -0.71 15.93
C ARG A 74 12.15 0.23 14.73
N THR A 75 11.11 1.08 14.58
CA THR A 75 10.98 2.07 13.51
C THR A 75 12.20 2.98 13.43
N GLU A 76 12.51 3.67 14.51
CA GLU A 76 13.64 4.62 14.56
C GLU A 76 14.98 3.95 14.25
N CYS A 77 15.24 2.78 14.83
CA CYS A 77 16.48 2.04 14.58
C CYS A 77 16.57 1.55 13.13
N GLY A 78 15.44 1.13 12.53
CA GLY A 78 15.36 0.76 11.12
C GLY A 78 15.67 1.95 10.20
N LEU A 79 15.11 3.13 10.50
CA LEU A 79 15.37 4.36 9.75
C LEU A 79 16.83 4.83 9.88
N ILE A 80 17.43 4.74 11.07
CA ILE A 80 18.85 5.04 11.27
C ILE A 80 19.72 4.09 10.45
N ARG A 81 19.45 2.78 10.53
CA ARG A 81 20.14 1.76 9.73
C ARG A 81 20.10 2.10 8.25
N THR A 82 18.90 2.31 7.69
CA THR A 82 18.71 2.62 6.27
C THR A 82 19.46 3.88 5.87
N SER A 83 19.44 4.93 6.72
CA SER A 83 20.17 6.17 6.44
C SER A 83 21.68 5.98 6.43
N VAL A 84 22.23 5.22 7.39
CA VAL A 84 23.68 4.99 7.50
C VAL A 84 24.15 4.09 6.38
N ASN A 85 23.42 3.03 6.06
CA ASN A 85 23.75 2.10 4.98
C ASN A 85 23.64 2.77 3.60
N GLY A 86 22.57 3.55 3.36
CA GLY A 86 22.42 4.33 2.15
C GLY A 86 23.54 5.35 1.95
N LEU A 87 23.95 6.04 3.01
CA LEU A 87 25.10 6.95 3.00
C LEU A 87 26.40 6.20 2.62
N SER A 88 26.65 5.03 3.20
CA SER A 88 27.81 4.19 2.87
C SER A 88 27.77 3.75 1.40
N THR A 89 26.66 3.22 0.96
CA THR A 89 26.45 2.72 -0.41
C THR A 89 26.69 3.82 -1.46
N GLU A 90 26.09 4.99 -1.27
CA GLU A 90 26.22 6.07 -2.24
C GLU A 90 27.62 6.72 -2.22
N LEU A 91 28.28 6.83 -1.07
CA LEU A 91 29.65 7.35 -0.99
C LEU A 91 30.71 6.41 -1.59
N ALA A 92 30.41 5.15 -1.80
CA ALA A 92 31.37 4.18 -2.36
C ALA A 92 31.85 4.55 -3.76
N ALA A 93 30.95 5.02 -4.64
CA ALA A 93 31.28 5.39 -6.00
C ALA A 93 32.17 6.65 -6.09
N PRO A 94 31.82 7.79 -5.45
CA PRO A 94 32.68 8.96 -5.46
C PRO A 94 34.02 8.70 -4.75
N GLN A 95 34.06 7.93 -3.66
CA GLN A 95 35.32 7.57 -3.01
C GLN A 95 36.24 6.75 -3.94
N ARG A 96 35.70 5.76 -4.65
CA ARG A 96 36.45 4.96 -5.61
C ARG A 96 37.04 5.84 -6.73
N ARG A 97 36.23 6.71 -7.35
CA ARG A 97 36.66 7.65 -8.39
C ARG A 97 37.77 8.58 -7.91
N LEU A 98 37.62 9.08 -6.67
CA LEU A 98 38.66 9.88 -6.04
C LEU A 98 39.99 9.11 -5.92
N ARG A 99 39.95 7.88 -5.40
CA ARG A 99 41.16 7.04 -5.26
C ARG A 99 41.83 6.76 -6.59
N GLU A 100 41.04 6.40 -7.63
CA GLU A 100 41.54 6.20 -8.99
C GLU A 100 42.23 7.46 -9.54
N ALA A 101 41.67 8.65 -9.31
CA ALA A 101 42.28 9.92 -9.73
C ALA A 101 43.57 10.24 -8.96
N LEU A 102 43.61 9.91 -7.67
CA LEU A 102 44.84 10.07 -6.85
C LEU A 102 45.96 9.09 -7.26
N ASP A 103 45.59 7.86 -7.62
CA ASP A 103 46.52 6.85 -8.11
C ASP A 103 47.13 7.28 -9.46
N ASP A 104 46.31 7.81 -10.38
CA ASP A 104 46.77 8.36 -11.64
C ASP A 104 47.70 9.56 -11.45
N ALA A 105 47.38 10.48 -10.52
CA ALA A 105 48.26 11.59 -10.17
C ALA A 105 49.62 11.07 -9.67
N THR A 106 49.59 10.06 -8.82
CA THR A 106 50.81 9.45 -8.27
C THR A 106 51.63 8.75 -9.36
N ALA A 107 50.99 7.99 -10.25
CA ALA A 107 51.67 7.29 -11.37
C ALA A 107 52.34 8.25 -12.35
N LEU A 108 51.78 9.46 -12.51
CA LEU A 108 52.30 10.53 -13.36
C LEU A 108 53.29 11.44 -12.62
N SER A 109 53.57 11.19 -11.32
CA SER A 109 54.39 12.04 -10.45
C SER A 109 53.84 13.48 -10.35
N TYR A 110 52.53 13.65 -10.39
CA TYR A 110 51.86 14.93 -10.15
C TYR A 110 51.65 15.17 -8.66
N THR A 111 51.58 16.46 -8.29
CA THR A 111 51.34 16.84 -6.88
C THR A 111 49.87 17.17 -6.67
N VAL A 112 49.20 16.48 -5.75
CA VAL A 112 47.83 16.85 -5.32
C VAL A 112 47.92 17.78 -4.12
N HIS A 113 47.42 19.02 -4.29
CA HIS A 113 47.42 20.03 -3.23
C HIS A 113 46.23 19.83 -2.26
N GLU A 114 46.27 20.52 -1.11
CA GLU A 114 45.23 20.41 -0.07
C GLU A 114 43.84 20.81 -0.58
N ASP A 115 43.76 21.72 -1.53
CA ASP A 115 42.50 22.18 -2.16
C ASP A 115 41.99 21.29 -3.31
N GLY A 116 42.76 20.21 -3.63
CA GLY A 116 42.43 19.29 -4.74
C GLY A 116 42.92 19.76 -6.10
N SER A 117 43.70 20.84 -6.17
CA SER A 117 44.38 21.25 -7.40
C SER A 117 45.56 20.32 -7.70
N ILE A 118 45.94 20.21 -8.99
CA ILE A 118 47.00 19.32 -9.46
C ILE A 118 48.16 20.12 -10.01
N GLY A 119 49.30 19.97 -9.36
CA GLY A 119 50.60 20.43 -9.86
C GLY A 119 51.24 19.41 -10.79
N TYR A 120 51.66 19.84 -11.96
CA TYR A 120 52.31 18.98 -12.96
C TYR A 120 53.69 19.54 -13.39
N PRO A 121 54.67 18.66 -13.75
CA PRO A 121 56.00 19.06 -14.09
C PRO A 121 56.09 19.73 -15.48
N ALA A 122 57.25 20.39 -15.73
CA ALA A 122 57.64 20.83 -17.06
C ALA A 122 57.77 19.63 -18.00
N ASP A 123 57.32 19.76 -19.23
CA ASP A 123 57.45 18.74 -20.29
C ASP A 123 57.17 19.32 -21.67
N GLY A 124 57.77 18.73 -22.66
CA GLY A 124 57.72 19.22 -24.05
C GLY A 124 58.70 20.36 -24.32
N LYS A 125 58.88 20.69 -25.58
CA LYS A 125 59.73 21.82 -26.02
C LYS A 125 58.93 22.79 -26.84
N ASN A 126 59.17 24.06 -26.64
CA ASN A 126 58.65 25.13 -27.46
C ASN A 126 59.32 25.08 -28.85
N ASP A 127 58.57 24.86 -29.90
CA ASP A 127 59.07 24.68 -31.29
C ASP A 127 59.79 25.92 -31.82
N LEU A 128 59.59 27.11 -31.20
CA LEU A 128 60.23 28.35 -31.64
C LEU A 128 61.50 28.69 -30.85
N THR A 129 61.54 28.39 -29.54
CA THR A 129 62.67 28.75 -28.67
C THR A 129 63.54 27.56 -28.31
N GLY A 130 63.06 26.34 -28.49
CA GLY A 130 63.76 25.12 -28.07
C GLY A 130 63.79 24.90 -26.55
N GLU A 131 63.21 25.81 -25.77
CA GLU A 131 63.12 25.73 -24.30
C GLU A 131 62.06 24.74 -23.84
N GLU A 132 62.28 24.14 -22.66
CA GLU A 132 61.30 23.27 -22.03
C GLU A 132 60.08 24.06 -21.61
N ILE A 133 58.88 23.51 -21.88
CA ILE A 133 57.62 24.16 -21.50
C ILE A 133 57.40 23.96 -19.99
N PRO A 134 57.23 25.06 -19.22
CA PRO A 134 57.14 24.96 -17.76
C PRO A 134 55.92 24.15 -17.31
N GLY A 135 56.03 23.52 -16.16
CA GLY A 135 54.93 22.93 -15.44
C GLY A 135 53.97 23.96 -14.90
N GLY A 136 52.90 23.53 -14.29
CA GLY A 136 51.87 24.42 -13.74
C GLY A 136 50.96 23.75 -12.75
N THR A 137 49.94 24.46 -12.34
CA THR A 137 48.86 23.93 -11.47
C THR A 137 47.52 24.16 -12.15
N VAL A 138 46.67 23.15 -12.11
CA VAL A 138 45.29 23.22 -12.61
C VAL A 138 44.30 22.95 -11.48
N VAL A 139 43.13 23.56 -11.58
CA VAL A 139 42.02 23.40 -10.64
C VAL A 139 40.88 22.70 -11.36
N GLY A 140 40.24 21.75 -10.72
CA GLY A 140 39.10 21.04 -11.30
C GLY A 140 37.89 21.98 -11.53
N ASN A 141 37.17 21.72 -12.60
CA ASN A 141 35.95 22.45 -12.96
C ASN A 141 34.82 22.15 -11.97
N ASN A 142 34.41 23.15 -11.22
CA ASN A 142 33.27 23.09 -10.28
C ASN A 142 31.88 23.20 -10.94
N GLY A 143 31.76 22.84 -12.22
CA GLY A 143 30.45 22.82 -12.91
C GLY A 143 29.87 24.19 -13.29
N THR A 144 30.48 25.29 -12.90
CA THR A 144 30.19 26.60 -13.46
C THR A 144 30.89 26.70 -14.80
N LEU A 145 30.16 26.48 -15.86
CA LEU A 145 30.52 26.93 -17.20
C LEU A 145 30.62 28.46 -17.17
N THR A 146 31.68 29.00 -16.65
CA THR A 146 32.08 30.35 -17.01
C THR A 146 32.62 30.25 -18.45
N SER A 147 31.72 30.48 -19.39
CA SER A 147 32.08 30.81 -20.75
C SER A 147 33.06 31.99 -20.72
N GLY A 148 34.32 31.68 -20.79
CA GLY A 148 35.37 32.67 -20.78
C GLY A 148 36.71 31.95 -20.70
N ASN A 149 37.34 31.86 -21.82
CA ASN A 149 38.74 31.48 -22.03
C ASN A 149 39.62 32.25 -21.05
N LYS A 150 39.74 31.76 -19.80
CA LYS A 150 40.74 32.28 -18.86
C LYS A 150 42.03 31.56 -19.15
N GLY A 151 42.96 32.27 -19.80
CA GLY A 151 44.26 31.79 -20.14
C GLY A 151 45.02 31.21 -18.92
N LEU A 152 46.00 30.34 -19.21
CA LEU A 152 46.95 29.81 -18.24
C LEU A 152 47.47 30.93 -17.32
N TYR A 153 47.20 30.80 -16.03
CA TYR A 153 47.78 31.68 -14.99
C TYR A 153 48.95 30.96 -14.34
N THR A 154 50.08 31.66 -14.29
CA THR A 154 51.19 31.26 -13.44
C THR A 154 50.91 31.61 -11.95
N PRO A 155 51.57 30.96 -10.96
CA PRO A 155 51.30 31.19 -9.53
C PRO A 155 51.50 32.64 -9.07
N ASP A 156 52.20 33.47 -9.88
CA ASP A 156 52.44 34.90 -9.61
C ASP A 156 51.37 35.82 -10.23
N GLY A 157 50.28 35.29 -10.75
CA GLY A 157 49.15 36.07 -11.30
C GLY A 157 49.42 36.74 -12.65
N LYS A 158 50.54 36.44 -13.28
CA LYS A 158 50.86 36.93 -14.61
C LYS A 158 50.42 35.93 -15.64
N GLY A 159 49.30 36.18 -16.32
CA GLY A 159 48.82 35.32 -17.39
C GLY A 159 49.83 35.22 -18.50
N LEU A 160 50.10 34.02 -18.98
CA LEU A 160 50.89 33.71 -20.15
C LEU A 160 50.25 34.19 -21.47
N TYR A 161 49.04 34.73 -21.40
CA TYR A 161 48.31 35.22 -22.57
C TYR A 161 47.53 36.47 -22.28
N THR A 162 47.98 37.59 -22.79
CA THR A 162 47.19 38.79 -22.96
C THR A 162 46.69 38.85 -24.43
N PRO A 163 45.37 38.75 -24.67
CA PRO A 163 44.85 38.99 -26.03
C PRO A 163 44.94 40.47 -26.32
N GLY A 164 45.81 40.87 -27.24
CA GLY A 164 45.69 42.19 -27.84
C GLY A 164 46.89 43.11 -27.80
N SER A 165 48.09 42.69 -28.06
CA SER A 165 49.15 43.65 -28.40
C SER A 165 50.12 43.03 -29.45
N GLY A 166 49.88 43.35 -30.70
CA GLY A 166 50.87 43.20 -31.76
C GLY A 166 50.37 42.43 -33.01
N PRO A 167 50.75 42.81 -34.21
CA PRO A 167 50.44 42.14 -35.46
C PRO A 167 51.35 40.94 -35.68
N GLY A 168 51.13 39.90 -34.91
CA GLY A 168 51.72 38.58 -35.10
C GLY A 168 50.64 37.60 -34.77
N GLY A 169 50.31 36.75 -35.70
CA GLY A 169 49.24 35.71 -35.55
C GLY A 169 49.42 34.85 -34.32
N PRO A 170 48.44 34.04 -33.94
CA PRO A 170 48.50 33.19 -32.76
C PRO A 170 49.72 32.26 -32.90
N GLY A 171 50.75 32.54 -32.10
CA GLY A 171 51.89 31.65 -32.00
C GLY A 171 51.38 30.30 -31.53
N LEU A 172 51.60 29.27 -32.30
CA LEU A 172 51.35 27.88 -31.92
C LEU A 172 52.32 27.54 -30.80
N ILE A 173 51.97 27.89 -29.53
CA ILE A 173 52.63 27.37 -28.35
C ILE A 173 52.06 25.98 -28.16
N ASN A 174 52.84 24.95 -28.40
CA ASN A 174 52.45 23.59 -28.04
C ASN A 174 52.15 23.59 -26.52
N PRO A 175 50.94 23.26 -26.08
CA PRO A 175 50.63 23.20 -24.65
C PRO A 175 51.49 22.08 -24.01
N ASN A 176 51.92 22.30 -22.76
CA ASN A 176 52.57 21.25 -22.01
C ASN A 176 51.70 19.98 -22.04
N PRO A 177 52.21 18.82 -22.53
CA PRO A 177 51.43 17.58 -22.68
C PRO A 177 50.85 17.06 -21.35
N ASN A 178 51.45 17.47 -20.20
CA ASN A 178 50.93 17.13 -18.89
C ASN A 178 49.71 17.97 -18.46
N ASN A 179 49.48 19.15 -19.08
CA ASN A 179 48.38 20.03 -18.71
C ASN A 179 47.01 19.35 -18.86
N ALA A 180 46.76 18.73 -20.01
CA ALA A 180 45.47 18.07 -20.27
C ALA A 180 45.20 16.89 -19.32
N LYS A 181 46.25 16.12 -19.01
CA LYS A 181 46.14 14.98 -18.07
C LYS A 181 45.93 15.46 -16.62
N ALA A 182 46.64 16.53 -16.21
CA ALA A 182 46.48 17.14 -14.91
C ALA A 182 45.04 17.74 -14.76
N GLN A 183 44.52 18.35 -15.82
CA GLN A 183 43.16 18.88 -15.82
C GLN A 183 42.10 17.77 -15.70
N ASP A 184 42.26 16.66 -16.41
CA ASP A 184 41.37 15.51 -16.29
C ASP A 184 41.33 14.96 -14.86
N ILE A 185 42.51 14.81 -14.22
CA ILE A 185 42.60 14.34 -12.85
C ILE A 185 41.96 15.34 -11.88
N ALA A 186 42.25 16.64 -12.04
CA ALA A 186 41.64 17.69 -11.20
C ALA A 186 40.11 17.72 -11.34
N ASP A 187 39.60 17.54 -12.56
CA ASP A 187 38.16 17.48 -12.83
C ASP A 187 37.51 16.27 -12.19
N ARG A 188 38.14 15.10 -12.21
CA ARG A 188 37.66 13.88 -11.55
C ARG A 188 37.64 14.03 -10.04
N ILE A 189 38.66 14.63 -9.43
CA ILE A 189 38.68 14.94 -7.99
C ILE A 189 37.56 15.91 -7.63
N ALA A 190 37.42 17.00 -8.37
CA ALA A 190 36.38 17.99 -8.13
C ALA A 190 34.96 17.39 -8.29
N HIS A 191 34.77 16.50 -9.26
CA HIS A 191 33.50 15.80 -9.47
C HIS A 191 33.17 14.86 -8.32
N ALA A 192 34.12 14.03 -7.90
CA ALA A 192 33.94 13.11 -6.78
C ALA A 192 33.61 13.83 -5.47
N LEU A 193 34.30 14.96 -5.21
CA LEU A 193 34.02 15.80 -4.03
C LEU A 193 32.65 16.45 -4.06
N ARG A 194 32.23 16.96 -5.22
CA ARG A 194 30.90 17.56 -5.35
C ARG A 194 29.81 16.54 -5.08
N GLU A 195 29.89 15.39 -5.72
CA GLU A 195 28.93 14.29 -5.54
C GLU A 195 28.88 13.83 -4.07
N ALA A 196 30.04 13.61 -3.45
CA ALA A 196 30.08 13.24 -2.04
C ALA A 196 29.48 14.30 -1.10
N ARG A 197 29.62 15.59 -1.42
CA ARG A 197 29.00 16.68 -0.67
C ARG A 197 27.49 16.73 -0.86
N GLU A 198 27.00 16.52 -2.07
CA GLU A 198 25.57 16.45 -2.39
C GLU A 198 24.92 15.27 -1.63
N ILE A 199 25.59 14.14 -1.54
CA ILE A 199 25.17 12.99 -0.72
C ILE A 199 25.14 13.37 0.77
N ASP A 200 26.21 13.91 1.32
CA ASP A 200 26.26 14.32 2.74
C ASP A 200 25.18 15.35 3.07
N GLU A 201 24.94 16.34 2.19
CA GLU A 201 23.89 17.35 2.36
C GLU A 201 22.48 16.76 2.36
N ARG A 202 22.26 15.66 1.64
CA ARG A 202 20.98 14.95 1.57
C ARG A 202 20.73 14.13 2.85
N TYR A 203 21.73 13.38 3.33
CA TYR A 203 21.59 12.51 4.50
C TYR A 203 21.67 13.24 5.84
N ARG A 204 22.40 14.35 5.93
CA ARG A 204 22.59 15.10 7.18
C ARG A 204 21.28 15.56 7.85
N PRO A 205 20.27 16.13 7.13
CA PRO A 205 18.99 16.49 7.73
C PRO A 205 18.23 15.28 8.25
N ALA A 206 18.22 14.16 7.52
CA ALA A 206 17.57 12.93 7.95
C ALA A 206 18.19 12.39 9.24
N LEU A 207 19.50 12.15 9.26
CA LEU A 207 20.22 11.66 10.44
C LEU A 207 20.12 12.60 11.65
N SER A 208 20.02 13.94 11.42
CA SER A 208 19.91 14.89 12.51
C SER A 208 18.54 14.88 13.20
N LYS A 209 17.50 14.41 12.52
CA LYS A 209 16.13 14.26 13.03
C LYS A 209 15.94 12.97 13.83
N LEU A 210 16.60 11.90 13.45
CA LEU A 210 16.51 10.59 14.08
C LEU A 210 17.07 10.63 15.51
N LYS A 211 16.26 11.11 16.46
CA LYS A 211 16.63 11.27 17.87
C LYS A 211 15.55 10.69 18.75
N ALA A 212 15.88 9.63 19.48
CA ALA A 212 15.01 9.15 20.54
C ALA A 212 14.85 10.22 21.63
N GLY A 213 13.60 10.58 21.95
CA GLY A 213 13.30 11.45 23.08
C GLY A 213 13.69 10.82 24.40
N SER A 214 14.13 11.65 25.39
CA SER A 214 14.43 11.14 26.73
C SER A 214 13.14 10.71 27.44
N GLY A 215 13.13 9.52 28.04
CA GLY A 215 12.00 9.00 28.81
C GLY A 215 10.85 8.53 27.90
N LEU A 216 11.07 7.47 27.21
CA LEU A 216 10.20 6.92 26.16
C LEU A 216 8.75 6.72 26.62
N THR A 217 7.87 7.65 26.23
CA THR A 217 6.42 7.45 26.27
C THR A 217 5.89 7.74 24.89
N VAL A 218 5.59 6.67 24.15
CA VAL A 218 5.06 6.77 22.79
C VAL A 218 3.58 7.15 22.83
N ASP A 219 3.29 8.28 22.22
CA ASP A 219 1.94 8.81 22.01
C ASP A 219 1.73 9.18 20.54
N ALA A 220 0.58 9.75 20.21
CA ALA A 220 0.28 10.18 18.83
C ALA A 220 1.32 11.20 18.30
N LYS A 221 1.83 12.07 19.15
CA LYS A 221 2.82 13.10 18.75
C LYS A 221 4.17 12.45 18.40
N THR A 222 4.56 11.40 19.11
CA THR A 222 5.76 10.60 18.81
C THR A 222 5.64 9.95 17.43
N TRP A 223 4.45 9.43 17.09
CA TRP A 223 4.22 8.83 15.77
C TRP A 223 4.14 9.87 14.64
N VAL A 224 3.68 11.09 14.89
CA VAL A 224 3.78 12.20 13.93
C VAL A 224 5.25 12.49 13.61
N ASP A 225 6.11 12.49 14.63
CA ASP A 225 7.56 12.67 14.48
C ASP A 225 8.19 11.55 13.66
N ALA A 226 7.93 10.28 14.05
CA ALA A 226 8.41 9.11 13.30
C ALA A 226 7.96 9.10 11.82
N ALA A 227 6.75 9.53 11.52
CA ALA A 227 6.26 9.67 10.14
C ALA A 227 7.04 10.74 9.36
N ALA A 228 7.39 11.86 10.01
CA ALA A 228 8.22 12.92 9.41
C ALA A 228 9.68 12.47 9.22
N ASP A 229 10.18 11.64 10.13
CA ASP A 229 11.52 11.07 10.05
C ASP A 229 11.60 10.02 8.93
N ALA A 230 10.64 9.15 8.80
CA ALA A 230 10.52 8.20 7.68
C ALA A 230 10.48 8.95 6.33
N GLN A 231 9.76 10.07 6.25
CA GLN A 231 9.74 10.90 5.05
C GLN A 231 11.13 11.51 4.74
N ALA A 232 11.84 11.99 5.76
CA ALA A 232 13.17 12.54 5.57
C ALA A 232 14.18 11.49 5.09
N VAL A 233 14.10 10.27 5.64
CA VAL A 233 14.93 9.13 5.21
C VAL A 233 14.63 8.74 3.76
N ARG A 234 13.36 8.63 3.36
CA ARG A 234 12.97 8.38 1.96
C ARG A 234 13.53 9.42 1.01
N SER A 235 13.45 10.71 1.39
CA SER A 235 14.00 11.81 0.58
C SER A 235 15.52 11.80 0.50
N ALA A 236 16.21 11.20 1.45
CA ALA A 236 17.66 11.05 1.45
C ALA A 236 18.11 9.81 0.64
N ALA A 237 17.42 8.70 0.80
CA ALA A 237 17.70 7.42 0.14
C ALA A 237 16.79 7.21 -1.09
N ASP A 238 16.61 8.22 -1.92
CA ASP A 238 15.71 8.20 -3.09
C ASP A 238 16.11 7.18 -4.17
N TYR A 239 17.40 6.80 -4.23
CA TYR A 239 17.89 5.74 -5.12
C TYR A 239 17.15 4.41 -4.92
N LEU A 240 16.67 4.12 -3.70
CA LEU A 240 15.87 2.91 -3.43
C LEU A 240 14.53 2.93 -4.18
N THR A 241 13.96 4.11 -4.43
CA THR A 241 12.68 4.26 -5.14
C THR A 241 12.80 3.86 -6.60
N ASP A 242 13.91 4.21 -7.24
CA ASP A 242 14.12 3.96 -8.67
C ASP A 242 14.22 2.47 -8.99
N ASP A 243 14.65 1.65 -8.01
CA ASP A 243 14.79 0.22 -8.15
C ASP A 243 13.48 -0.56 -7.89
N ILE A 244 12.44 0.08 -7.29
CA ILE A 244 11.15 -0.57 -7.06
C ILE A 244 10.39 -0.70 -8.38
N PRO A 245 10.02 -1.91 -8.83
CA PRO A 245 9.39 -2.12 -10.14
C PRO A 245 7.89 -1.78 -10.12
N LEU A 246 7.55 -0.50 -9.90
CA LEU A 246 6.17 -0.01 -9.76
C LEU A 246 5.34 -0.18 -11.03
N ASP A 247 6.00 -0.17 -12.20
CA ASP A 247 5.40 -0.30 -13.53
C ASP A 247 5.27 -1.74 -14.02
N LYS A 248 5.82 -2.72 -13.30
CA LYS A 248 5.85 -4.13 -13.70
C LYS A 248 4.63 -4.91 -13.20
N ALA A 249 4.37 -6.05 -13.84
CA ALA A 249 3.34 -7.00 -13.41
C ALA A 249 3.68 -7.64 -12.05
N PRO A 250 2.67 -8.09 -11.27
CA PRO A 250 2.90 -8.70 -9.95
C PRO A 250 3.90 -9.86 -9.95
N ALA A 251 3.93 -10.71 -10.97
CA ALA A 251 4.90 -11.79 -11.08
C ALA A 251 6.36 -11.29 -11.17
N SER A 252 6.59 -10.20 -11.94
CA SER A 252 7.92 -9.60 -12.03
C SER A 252 8.34 -8.89 -10.73
N ARG A 253 7.37 -8.37 -9.97
CA ARG A 253 7.62 -7.78 -8.65
C ARG A 253 8.00 -8.86 -7.63
N LYS A 254 7.36 -10.04 -7.70
CA LYS A 254 7.75 -11.20 -6.90
C LYS A 254 9.18 -11.63 -7.22
N GLU A 255 9.51 -11.75 -8.50
CA GLU A 255 10.85 -12.12 -8.95
C GLU A 255 11.90 -11.10 -8.47
N TRP A 256 11.62 -9.80 -8.57
CA TRP A 256 12.48 -8.75 -8.03
C TRP A 256 12.69 -8.91 -6.52
N TRP A 257 11.61 -9.11 -5.75
CA TRP A 257 11.69 -9.31 -4.31
C TRP A 257 12.50 -10.54 -3.91
N ASP A 258 12.33 -11.63 -4.65
CA ASP A 258 13.04 -12.89 -4.40
C ASP A 258 14.55 -12.77 -4.65
N HIS A 259 14.99 -11.88 -5.56
CA HIS A 259 16.39 -11.61 -5.84
C HIS A 259 17.07 -10.67 -4.84
N LEU A 260 16.31 -9.95 -4.02
CA LEU A 260 16.89 -9.08 -2.99
C LEU A 260 17.55 -9.91 -1.89
N THR A 261 18.69 -9.40 -1.38
CA THR A 261 19.27 -9.93 -0.14
C THR A 261 18.36 -9.63 1.06
N GLN A 262 18.61 -10.30 2.18
CA GLN A 262 17.86 -10.04 3.41
C GLN A 262 18.05 -8.58 3.86
N GLU A 263 19.26 -8.05 3.78
CA GLU A 263 19.58 -6.66 4.13
C GLU A 263 18.81 -5.66 3.26
N GLN A 264 18.73 -5.90 1.94
CA GLN A 264 17.99 -5.05 1.02
C GLN A 264 16.47 -5.09 1.31
N ARG A 265 15.91 -6.28 1.59
CA ARG A 265 14.49 -6.39 1.98
C ARG A 265 14.19 -5.58 3.23
N GLU A 266 15.05 -5.66 4.25
CA GLU A 266 14.89 -4.90 5.50
C GLU A 266 14.99 -3.39 5.29
N GLU A 267 15.84 -2.92 4.36
CA GLU A 267 15.91 -1.51 3.97
C GLU A 267 14.61 -1.02 3.33
N TYR A 268 14.06 -1.80 2.38
CA TYR A 268 12.78 -1.47 1.75
C TYR A 268 11.64 -1.48 2.77
N LEU A 269 11.60 -2.46 3.68
CA LEU A 269 10.59 -2.54 4.73
C LEU A 269 10.65 -1.34 5.69
N ALA A 270 11.86 -0.87 6.03
CA ALA A 270 12.03 0.27 6.92
C ALA A 270 11.77 1.62 6.25
N ALA A 271 12.32 1.84 5.05
CA ALA A 271 12.23 3.13 4.36
C ALA A 271 10.90 3.31 3.59
N TYR A 272 10.36 2.25 3.01
CA TYR A 272 9.20 2.28 2.11
C TYR A 272 8.07 1.33 2.55
N PRO A 273 7.70 1.26 3.84
CA PRO A 273 6.67 0.33 4.30
C PRO A 273 5.32 0.58 3.61
N ASN A 274 4.98 1.83 3.34
CA ASN A 274 3.77 2.22 2.63
C ASN A 274 3.74 1.75 1.15
N VAL A 275 4.89 1.60 0.51
CA VAL A 275 5.00 1.11 -0.87
C VAL A 275 5.01 -0.42 -0.88
N ILE A 276 5.94 -1.03 -0.16
CA ILE A 276 6.13 -2.49 -0.14
C ILE A 276 4.89 -3.20 0.39
N GLY A 277 4.27 -2.69 1.46
CA GLY A 277 3.06 -3.25 2.03
C GLY A 277 1.85 -3.26 1.09
N ASN A 278 1.79 -2.30 0.16
CA ASN A 278 0.70 -2.16 -0.81
C ASN A 278 1.05 -2.68 -2.21
N LEU A 279 2.27 -3.18 -2.43
CA LEU A 279 2.73 -3.62 -3.74
C LEU A 279 2.30 -5.06 -4.04
N ASN A 280 1.37 -5.23 -4.98
CA ASN A 280 0.90 -6.55 -5.41
C ASN A 280 2.05 -7.36 -6.03
N GLY A 281 2.21 -8.61 -5.60
CA GLY A 281 3.32 -9.49 -5.98
C GLY A 281 4.42 -9.60 -4.92
N ILE A 282 4.37 -8.80 -3.85
CA ILE A 282 5.21 -9.01 -2.67
C ILE A 282 4.54 -10.06 -1.77
N PRO A 283 5.30 -11.03 -1.20
CA PRO A 283 4.77 -12.07 -0.33
C PRO A 283 3.97 -11.51 0.86
N ALA A 284 2.91 -12.21 1.25
CA ALA A 284 1.96 -11.79 2.28
C ALA A 284 2.64 -11.46 3.62
N MET A 285 3.64 -12.25 4.03
CA MET A 285 4.40 -12.01 5.26
C MET A 285 5.15 -10.68 5.22
N ALA A 286 5.80 -10.36 4.10
CA ALA A 286 6.53 -9.11 3.94
C ALA A 286 5.57 -7.91 3.84
N ARG A 287 4.40 -8.09 3.19
CA ARG A 287 3.34 -7.06 3.17
C ARG A 287 2.78 -6.80 4.56
N ASP A 288 2.51 -7.85 5.33
CA ASP A 288 2.02 -7.72 6.72
C ASP A 288 3.03 -6.97 7.59
N GLU A 289 4.31 -7.34 7.53
CA GLU A 289 5.38 -6.66 8.25
C GLU A 289 5.44 -5.17 7.89
N ALA A 290 5.49 -4.85 6.61
CA ALA A 290 5.52 -3.48 6.12
C ALA A 290 4.26 -2.69 6.52
N ASN A 291 3.07 -3.31 6.40
CA ASN A 291 1.81 -2.63 6.70
C ASN A 291 1.57 -2.45 8.20
N ARG A 292 2.07 -3.32 9.07
CA ARG A 292 2.04 -3.08 10.52
C ARG A 292 2.83 -1.83 10.89
N GLU A 293 3.95 -1.60 10.23
CA GLU A 293 4.74 -0.38 10.38
C GLU A 293 4.01 0.84 9.79
N ASN A 294 3.55 0.73 8.55
CA ASN A 294 2.79 1.78 7.87
C ASN A 294 1.53 2.19 8.64
N LEU A 295 0.84 1.22 9.27
CA LEU A 295 -0.34 1.46 10.12
C LEU A 295 -0.03 2.43 11.26
N GLN A 296 1.10 2.28 11.94
CA GLN A 296 1.51 3.18 13.03
C GLN A 296 1.84 4.58 12.49
N LEU A 297 2.53 4.65 11.35
CA LEU A 297 2.85 5.93 10.69
C LEU A 297 1.57 6.66 10.25
N LEU A 298 0.58 5.94 9.69
CA LEU A 298 -0.73 6.50 9.33
C LEU A 298 -1.52 6.97 10.55
N ILE A 299 -1.55 6.18 11.64
CA ILE A 299 -2.17 6.58 12.90
C ILE A 299 -1.51 7.87 13.42
N GLY A 300 -0.18 7.97 13.34
CA GLY A 300 0.55 9.19 13.69
C GLY A 300 0.13 10.36 12.81
N LYS A 301 0.22 10.21 11.50
CA LYS A 301 -0.15 11.23 10.51
C LYS A 301 -1.57 11.77 10.74
N LEU A 302 -2.57 10.88 10.82
CA LEU A 302 -3.98 11.27 10.96
C LEU A 302 -4.31 11.81 12.36
N SER A 303 -3.58 11.41 13.40
CA SER A 303 -3.73 11.99 14.75
C SER A 303 -3.38 13.48 14.80
N GLY A 304 -2.59 13.99 13.85
CA GLY A 304 -2.27 15.39 13.69
C GLY A 304 -3.30 16.18 12.87
N GLN A 305 -4.29 15.50 12.26
CA GLN A 305 -5.34 16.10 11.44
C GLN A 305 -6.65 16.20 12.24
N HIS A 306 -7.52 17.16 11.86
CA HIS A 306 -8.72 17.47 12.66
C HIS A 306 -10.03 17.48 11.88
N ASP A 307 -9.96 17.20 10.56
CA ASP A 307 -11.14 17.04 9.72
C ASP A 307 -11.87 15.73 10.02
N GLU A 308 -13.15 15.64 9.63
CA GLU A 308 -14.01 14.50 9.96
C GLU A 308 -13.58 13.22 9.25
N GLY A 309 -13.14 13.30 7.98
CA GLY A 309 -12.67 12.14 7.23
C GLY A 309 -11.43 11.52 7.88
N SER A 310 -10.46 12.35 8.29
CA SER A 310 -9.25 11.90 9.01
C SER A 310 -9.58 11.25 10.35
N LYS A 311 -10.56 11.75 11.09
CA LYS A 311 -11.00 11.12 12.36
C LYS A 311 -11.64 9.77 12.12
N THR A 312 -12.52 9.66 11.12
CA THR A 312 -13.19 8.41 10.75
C THR A 312 -12.18 7.34 10.37
N MET A 313 -11.23 7.66 9.49
CA MET A 313 -10.14 6.74 9.11
C MET A 313 -9.26 6.38 10.30
N LEU A 314 -8.93 7.34 11.18
CA LEU A 314 -8.14 7.09 12.37
C LEU A 314 -8.81 6.10 13.32
N ASP A 315 -10.12 6.14 13.47
CA ASP A 315 -10.87 5.20 14.30
C ASP A 315 -10.88 3.80 13.68
N GLY A 316 -10.98 3.69 12.35
CA GLY A 316 -10.82 2.44 11.60
C GLY A 316 -9.42 1.84 11.79
N LEU A 317 -8.37 2.64 11.56
CA LEU A 317 -6.97 2.20 11.74
C LEU A 317 -6.68 1.72 13.17
N LYS A 318 -7.16 2.45 14.19
CA LYS A 318 -7.02 2.03 15.60
C LYS A 318 -7.76 0.74 15.90
N SER A 319 -8.91 0.52 15.28
CA SER A 319 -9.69 -0.71 15.43
C SER A 319 -8.97 -1.90 14.80
N ILE A 320 -8.36 -1.73 13.63
CA ILE A 320 -7.50 -2.73 12.98
C ILE A 320 -6.27 -3.02 13.85
N ASP A 321 -5.55 -1.99 14.33
CA ASP A 321 -4.40 -2.15 15.23
C ASP A 321 -4.76 -2.93 16.49
N TYR A 322 -5.94 -2.65 17.05
CA TYR A 322 -6.43 -3.39 18.20
C TYR A 322 -6.64 -4.86 17.89
N GLN A 323 -7.30 -5.21 16.78
CA GLN A 323 -7.55 -6.60 16.39
C GLN A 323 -6.26 -7.36 16.06
N LEU A 324 -5.31 -6.73 15.36
CA LEU A 324 -4.00 -7.32 15.08
C LEU A 324 -3.23 -7.72 16.34
N ARG A 325 -3.37 -6.95 17.43
CA ARG A 325 -2.71 -7.22 18.72
C ARG A 325 -3.48 -8.16 19.64
N HIS A 326 -4.79 -8.32 19.43
CA HIS A 326 -5.68 -9.07 20.32
C HIS A 326 -6.40 -10.20 19.60
N GLN A 327 -5.65 -10.97 18.82
CA GLN A 327 -6.22 -12.10 18.08
C GLN A 327 -6.64 -13.22 19.05
N ASP A 328 -7.82 -13.79 18.79
CA ASP A 328 -8.31 -14.91 19.58
C ASP A 328 -7.48 -16.17 19.28
N PRO A 329 -7.02 -16.90 20.32
CA PRO A 329 -6.35 -18.18 20.11
C PRO A 329 -7.28 -19.20 19.47
N GLY A 330 -6.83 -19.79 18.37
CA GLY A 330 -7.61 -20.76 17.62
C GLY A 330 -8.36 -20.15 16.45
N SER A 331 -8.42 -18.82 16.32
CA SER A 331 -8.80 -18.14 15.08
C SER A 331 -7.66 -18.17 14.06
N PRO A 332 -7.98 -18.16 12.75
CA PRO A 332 -6.96 -18.00 11.72
C PRO A 332 -6.15 -16.72 11.97
N PRO A 333 -4.81 -16.75 11.84
CA PRO A 333 -3.98 -15.58 12.06
C PRO A 333 -4.33 -14.46 11.07
N MET A 334 -4.30 -13.22 11.56
CA MET A 334 -4.64 -12.02 10.80
C MET A 334 -3.39 -11.39 10.18
N TYR A 335 -3.43 -11.12 8.87
CA TYR A 335 -2.38 -10.47 8.08
C TYR A 335 -2.89 -9.18 7.46
N LEU A 336 -2.15 -8.09 7.57
CA LEU A 336 -2.47 -6.80 6.96
C LEU A 336 -1.78 -6.68 5.59
N LEU A 337 -2.50 -7.00 4.53
CA LEU A 337 -1.98 -7.04 3.16
C LEU A 337 -2.02 -5.70 2.44
N GLY A 338 -2.68 -4.70 3.01
CA GLY A 338 -2.73 -3.35 2.46
C GLY A 338 -3.36 -2.40 3.46
N VAL A 339 -2.84 -1.17 3.52
CA VAL A 339 -3.43 -0.07 4.30
C VAL A 339 -3.00 1.27 3.71
N GLY A 340 -3.94 2.21 3.61
CA GLY A 340 -3.69 3.54 3.07
C GLY A 340 -4.78 4.53 3.46
N ASP A 341 -4.50 5.82 3.26
CA ASP A 341 -5.41 6.92 3.56
C ASP A 341 -5.92 7.64 2.30
N GLU A 342 -5.77 7.00 1.13
CA GLU A 342 -6.28 7.52 -0.13
C GLU A 342 -7.83 7.40 -0.18
N GLY A 343 -8.49 8.45 -0.68
CA GLY A 343 -9.95 8.49 -0.82
C GLY A 343 -10.67 8.28 0.52
N ASN A 344 -11.52 7.26 0.59
CA ASN A 344 -12.24 6.86 1.81
C ASN A 344 -11.42 5.89 2.69
N GLY A 345 -10.11 5.79 2.45
CA GLY A 345 -9.20 4.85 3.08
C GLY A 345 -9.17 3.47 2.42
N ARG A 346 -8.07 2.76 2.64
CA ARG A 346 -7.84 1.41 2.09
C ARG A 346 -7.45 0.46 3.21
N ALA A 347 -8.00 -0.76 3.17
CA ALA A 347 -7.56 -1.83 4.05
C ALA A 347 -7.79 -3.19 3.39
N ILE A 348 -6.75 -4.02 3.37
CA ILE A 348 -6.80 -5.38 2.85
C ILE A 348 -6.28 -6.30 3.94
N VAL A 349 -7.15 -7.16 4.44
CA VAL A 349 -6.84 -8.02 5.58
C VAL A 349 -7.16 -9.47 5.25
N SER A 350 -6.22 -10.36 5.54
CA SER A 350 -6.40 -11.81 5.40
C SER A 350 -6.49 -12.48 6.75
N TYR A 351 -7.36 -13.45 6.87
CA TYR A 351 -7.41 -14.45 7.92
C TYR A 351 -6.90 -15.78 7.36
N GLY A 352 -5.72 -16.19 7.78
CA GLY A 352 -4.87 -17.20 7.18
C GLY A 352 -3.85 -16.59 6.21
N ASN A 353 -2.70 -17.27 6.02
CA ASN A 353 -1.69 -16.83 5.08
C ASN A 353 -2.09 -17.23 3.65
N PRO A 354 -2.42 -16.27 2.77
CA PRO A 354 -2.87 -16.59 1.41
C PRO A 354 -1.79 -17.20 0.53
N ASP A 355 -0.50 -16.96 0.83
CA ASP A 355 0.60 -17.54 0.04
C ASP A 355 0.75 -19.05 0.33
N ALA A 356 0.53 -19.46 1.57
CA ALA A 356 0.67 -20.85 2.02
C ALA A 356 -0.65 -21.65 2.02
N SER A 357 -1.77 -21.00 1.69
CA SER A 357 -3.08 -21.65 1.67
C SER A 357 -3.40 -22.20 0.29
N LYS A 358 -3.91 -23.46 0.27
CA LYS A 358 -4.39 -24.10 -0.95
C LYS A 358 -5.65 -23.43 -1.49
N ASN A 359 -6.53 -22.98 -0.57
CA ASN A 359 -7.79 -22.33 -0.90
C ASN A 359 -7.74 -20.89 -0.41
N VAL A 360 -8.02 -19.92 -1.29
CA VAL A 360 -7.98 -18.49 -0.96
C VAL A 360 -9.25 -17.82 -1.47
N SER A 361 -9.96 -17.11 -0.60
CA SER A 361 -11.05 -16.25 -1.03
C SER A 361 -10.73 -14.77 -0.85
N ALA A 362 -11.25 -13.94 -1.76
CA ALA A 362 -11.12 -12.49 -1.69
C ALA A 362 -12.50 -11.84 -1.81
N TYR A 363 -12.96 -11.27 -0.70
CA TYR A 363 -14.25 -10.63 -0.52
C TYR A 363 -14.19 -9.13 -0.78
N VAL A 364 -15.07 -8.65 -1.65
CA VAL A 364 -15.26 -7.23 -1.97
C VAL A 364 -16.52 -6.72 -1.28
N PRO A 365 -16.41 -5.78 -0.33
CA PRO A 365 -17.54 -5.20 0.37
C PRO A 365 -18.35 -4.25 -0.52
N GLY A 366 -19.55 -3.89 -0.05
CA GLY A 366 -20.55 -3.14 -0.81
C GLY A 366 -20.49 -1.62 -0.63
N LEU A 367 -21.62 -1.01 -0.99
CA LEU A 367 -21.87 0.42 -0.91
C LEU A 367 -21.70 0.96 0.52
N GLY A 368 -21.18 2.17 0.64
CA GLY A 368 -20.99 2.85 1.93
C GLY A 368 -19.77 2.40 2.73
N THR A 369 -19.02 1.40 2.23
CA THR A 369 -17.83 0.92 2.94
C THR A 369 -16.69 1.93 2.83
N ALA A 370 -16.16 2.31 3.97
CA ALA A 370 -14.98 3.17 4.13
C ALA A 370 -14.05 2.57 5.19
N LEU A 371 -12.84 3.05 5.28
CA LEU A 371 -11.94 2.67 6.37
C LEU A 371 -12.38 3.37 7.67
N ASP A 372 -13.28 2.72 8.40
CA ASP A 372 -13.88 3.21 9.64
C ASP A 372 -14.00 2.10 10.70
N ALA A 373 -14.61 2.41 11.83
CA ALA A 373 -14.83 1.44 12.90
C ALA A 373 -15.84 0.35 12.51
N ASP A 374 -16.78 0.65 11.62
CA ASP A 374 -17.80 -0.30 11.16
C ASP A 374 -17.20 -1.33 10.20
N PHE A 375 -16.31 -0.93 9.29
CA PHE A 375 -15.49 -1.84 8.49
C PHE A 375 -14.70 -2.82 9.38
N ALA A 376 -13.99 -2.27 10.37
CA ALA A 376 -13.21 -3.09 11.30
C ALA A 376 -14.07 -4.04 12.13
N LYS A 377 -15.32 -3.69 12.42
CA LYS A 377 -16.25 -4.52 13.20
C LYS A 377 -16.97 -5.56 12.34
N ASN A 378 -17.42 -5.19 11.14
CA ASN A 378 -18.33 -5.99 10.34
C ASN A 378 -17.62 -6.73 9.21
N ASP A 379 -16.85 -6.02 8.36
CA ASP A 379 -16.25 -6.64 7.16
C ASP A 379 -15.05 -7.52 7.49
N LEU A 380 -14.24 -7.13 8.48
CA LEU A 380 -13.19 -8.02 9.02
C LEU A 380 -13.80 -9.30 9.60
N LYS A 381 -14.93 -9.17 10.32
CA LYS A 381 -15.64 -10.33 10.89
C LYS A 381 -16.18 -11.26 9.80
N ARG A 382 -16.70 -10.73 8.70
CA ARG A 382 -17.18 -11.53 7.56
C ARG A 382 -16.04 -12.38 6.96
N ALA A 383 -14.87 -11.78 6.75
CA ALA A 383 -13.71 -12.52 6.26
C ALA A 383 -13.21 -13.56 7.28
N GLN A 384 -13.21 -13.22 8.57
CA GLN A 384 -12.85 -14.14 9.65
C GLN A 384 -13.80 -15.35 9.69
N ASP A 385 -15.12 -15.11 9.68
CA ASP A 385 -16.13 -16.16 9.69
C ASP A 385 -16.00 -17.05 8.45
N THR A 386 -15.79 -16.45 7.27
CA THR A 386 -15.56 -17.20 6.02
C THR A 386 -14.31 -18.08 6.11
N ALA A 387 -13.21 -17.56 6.68
CA ALA A 387 -11.99 -18.37 6.87
C ALA A 387 -12.22 -19.53 7.83
N ILE A 388 -12.91 -19.30 8.96
CA ILE A 388 -13.24 -20.33 9.95
C ILE A 388 -14.14 -21.40 9.31
N ASP A 389 -15.19 -21.00 8.60
CA ASP A 389 -16.11 -21.93 7.96
C ASP A 389 -15.42 -22.74 6.85
N ALA A 390 -14.57 -22.13 6.03
CA ALA A 390 -13.78 -22.85 5.03
C ALA A 390 -12.79 -23.84 5.67
N GLN A 391 -12.12 -23.44 6.77
CA GLN A 391 -11.17 -24.31 7.49
C GLN A 391 -11.84 -25.53 8.17
N ASN A 392 -13.17 -25.51 8.36
CA ASN A 392 -13.91 -26.70 8.79
C ASN A 392 -13.96 -27.80 7.71
N PHE A 393 -13.76 -27.43 6.42
CA PHE A 393 -13.74 -28.36 5.29
C PHE A 393 -12.31 -28.64 4.80
N ASP A 394 -11.49 -27.61 4.67
CA ASP A 394 -10.05 -27.72 4.39
C ASP A 394 -9.27 -26.69 5.22
N ARG A 395 -8.42 -27.19 6.13
CA ARG A 395 -7.61 -26.33 7.02
C ARG A 395 -6.63 -25.42 6.28
N SER A 396 -6.29 -25.74 5.03
CA SER A 396 -5.44 -24.94 4.16
C SER A 396 -6.25 -23.87 3.43
N SER A 397 -7.09 -23.13 4.17
CA SER A 397 -7.96 -22.08 3.64
C SER A 397 -7.67 -20.73 4.29
N ALA A 398 -7.63 -19.67 3.47
CA ALA A 398 -7.53 -18.28 3.89
C ALA A 398 -8.66 -17.44 3.27
N SER A 399 -9.10 -16.41 3.98
CA SER A 399 -10.11 -15.47 3.47
C SER A 399 -9.66 -14.05 3.66
N ILE A 400 -9.75 -13.27 2.58
CA ILE A 400 -9.31 -11.88 2.49
C ILE A 400 -10.54 -10.98 2.39
N VAL A 401 -10.59 -9.89 3.16
CA VAL A 401 -11.44 -8.74 2.84
C VAL A 401 -10.60 -7.71 2.09
N TRP A 402 -11.11 -7.26 0.95
CA TRP A 402 -10.42 -6.34 0.06
C TRP A 402 -11.17 -5.01 -0.05
N LEU A 403 -10.72 -3.98 0.67
CA LEU A 403 -11.14 -2.60 0.52
C LEU A 403 -10.01 -1.82 -0.19
N GLY A 404 -9.85 -2.08 -1.50
CA GLY A 404 -8.83 -1.48 -2.34
C GLY A 404 -9.37 -0.46 -3.34
N TYR A 405 -10.61 0.02 -3.15
CA TYR A 405 -11.27 1.00 -4.00
C TYR A 405 -12.13 1.95 -3.19
N ASP A 406 -12.58 3.04 -3.79
CA ASP A 406 -13.60 3.90 -3.19
C ASP A 406 -14.98 3.34 -3.51
N ALA A 407 -15.55 2.62 -2.55
CA ALA A 407 -16.97 2.26 -2.64
C ALA A 407 -17.80 3.54 -2.64
N PRO A 408 -18.87 3.63 -3.47
CA PRO A 408 -19.71 4.82 -3.51
C PRO A 408 -20.23 5.17 -2.11
N GLN A 409 -20.01 6.43 -1.70
CA GLN A 409 -20.51 6.98 -0.46
C GLN A 409 -21.73 7.82 -0.79
N MET A 410 -22.85 7.52 -0.16
CA MET A 410 -24.09 8.25 -0.45
C MET A 410 -24.69 8.81 0.83
N PRO A 411 -24.69 10.14 1.02
CA PRO A 411 -25.50 10.78 2.04
C PRO A 411 -26.98 10.49 1.78
N ALA A 412 -27.71 10.09 2.80
CA ALA A 412 -29.14 9.79 2.68
C ALA A 412 -29.97 10.95 2.07
N SER A 413 -29.50 12.20 2.22
CA SER A 413 -30.12 13.40 1.66
C SER A 413 -29.94 13.56 0.14
N GLU A 414 -28.89 13.00 -0.45
CA GLU A 414 -28.60 13.14 -1.88
C GLU A 414 -29.19 12.02 -2.72
N PHE A 415 -29.51 10.89 -2.11
CA PHE A 415 -30.11 9.75 -2.79
C PHE A 415 -31.46 10.09 -3.45
N VAL A 416 -32.26 10.92 -2.80
CA VAL A 416 -33.58 11.35 -3.31
C VAL A 416 -33.47 12.20 -4.59
N HIS A 417 -32.31 12.87 -4.80
CA HIS A 417 -32.13 13.81 -5.91
C HIS A 417 -31.21 13.27 -7.01
N ASN A 418 -30.41 12.23 -6.75
CA ASN A 418 -29.38 11.71 -7.63
C ASN A 418 -29.37 10.19 -7.70
N ALA A 419 -30.47 9.56 -8.06
CA ALA A 419 -30.52 8.11 -8.32
C ALA A 419 -29.53 7.67 -9.43
N ASP A 420 -29.07 8.62 -10.26
CA ASP A 420 -28.04 8.41 -11.28
C ASP A 420 -26.61 8.32 -10.68
N VAL A 421 -26.44 8.57 -9.37
CA VAL A 421 -25.11 8.65 -8.70
C VAL A 421 -24.54 7.27 -8.38
N VAL A 422 -25.33 6.19 -8.32
CA VAL A 422 -24.79 4.82 -8.23
C VAL A 422 -24.38 4.37 -9.63
N SER A 423 -23.32 4.96 -10.14
CA SER A 423 -22.77 4.60 -11.44
C SER A 423 -21.96 3.30 -11.37
N MET A 424 -21.69 2.71 -12.52
CA MET A 424 -20.75 1.59 -12.62
C MET A 424 -19.28 2.04 -12.61
N ASP A 425 -18.98 3.35 -12.52
CA ASP A 425 -17.64 3.86 -12.74
C ASP A 425 -16.70 3.50 -11.58
N ASP A 426 -17.18 3.60 -10.33
CA ASP A 426 -16.42 3.17 -9.16
C ASP A 426 -16.17 1.65 -9.17
N ALA A 427 -17.16 0.87 -9.59
CA ALA A 427 -17.02 -0.56 -9.75
C ALA A 427 -16.00 -0.92 -10.84
N LYS A 428 -15.97 -0.19 -11.98
CA LYS A 428 -14.98 -0.41 -13.05
C LYS A 428 -13.57 -0.01 -12.62
N ALA A 429 -13.44 1.11 -11.90
CA ALA A 429 -12.17 1.52 -11.32
C ALA A 429 -11.66 0.47 -10.30
N GLY A 430 -12.55 0.05 -9.39
CA GLY A 430 -12.28 -1.01 -8.43
C GLY A 430 -11.93 -2.35 -9.08
N ALA A 431 -12.59 -2.72 -10.17
CA ALA A 431 -12.33 -3.95 -10.92
C ALA A 431 -10.87 -4.07 -11.40
N THR A 432 -10.30 -2.98 -11.89
CA THR A 432 -8.91 -2.97 -12.37
C THR A 432 -7.93 -3.19 -11.22
N THR A 433 -8.12 -2.49 -10.11
CA THR A 433 -7.25 -2.64 -8.92
C THR A 433 -7.44 -3.99 -8.26
N TYR A 434 -8.67 -4.53 -8.24
CA TYR A 434 -8.96 -5.88 -7.76
C TYR A 434 -8.26 -6.96 -8.59
N ASN A 435 -8.29 -6.87 -9.93
CA ASN A 435 -7.59 -7.80 -10.81
C ASN A 435 -6.07 -7.75 -10.61
N GLN A 436 -5.49 -6.56 -10.40
CA GLN A 436 -4.06 -6.45 -10.05
C GLN A 436 -3.74 -7.10 -8.70
N PHE A 437 -4.64 -6.96 -7.72
CA PHE A 437 -4.49 -7.62 -6.43
C PHE A 437 -4.57 -9.15 -6.56
N MET A 438 -5.58 -9.66 -7.28
CA MET A 438 -5.76 -11.11 -7.51
C MET A 438 -4.58 -11.71 -8.29
N ALA A 439 -4.04 -11.00 -9.27
CA ALA A 439 -2.79 -11.38 -9.94
C ALA A 439 -1.60 -11.44 -8.97
N GLY A 440 -1.58 -10.58 -7.97
CA GLY A 440 -0.59 -10.61 -6.89
C GLY A 440 -0.71 -11.87 -6.04
N ILE A 441 -1.91 -12.18 -5.58
CA ILE A 441 -2.21 -13.40 -4.79
C ILE A 441 -1.85 -14.66 -5.57
N SER A 442 -2.26 -14.75 -6.84
CA SER A 442 -1.91 -15.88 -7.71
C SER A 442 -0.38 -16.02 -7.91
N ALA A 443 0.34 -14.89 -8.03
CA ALA A 443 1.80 -14.92 -8.24
C ALA A 443 2.59 -15.31 -6.98
N THR A 444 2.08 -14.98 -5.78
CA THR A 444 2.80 -15.23 -4.51
C THR A 444 2.43 -16.55 -3.88
N ASN A 445 1.31 -17.18 -4.27
CA ASN A 445 0.89 -18.46 -3.71
C ASN A 445 1.92 -19.57 -4.00
N GLU A 446 2.26 -20.35 -2.97
CA GLU A 446 3.28 -21.40 -3.02
C GLU A 446 2.77 -22.70 -3.66
N HIS A 447 1.44 -22.85 -3.82
CA HIS A 447 0.83 -23.98 -4.50
C HIS A 447 0.82 -23.73 -6.00
N SER A 448 1.07 -24.78 -6.79
CA SER A 448 1.09 -24.68 -8.25
C SER A 448 -0.30 -24.47 -8.87
N ASP A 449 -1.34 -24.83 -8.15
CA ASP A 449 -2.74 -24.78 -8.57
C ASP A 449 -3.61 -24.50 -7.33
N PRO A 450 -3.58 -23.28 -6.79
CA PRO A 450 -4.41 -22.90 -5.66
C PRO A 450 -5.86 -22.69 -6.12
N HIS A 451 -6.82 -23.12 -5.30
CA HIS A 451 -8.23 -22.80 -5.55
C HIS A 451 -8.57 -21.39 -5.06
N ILE A 452 -8.90 -20.50 -5.97
CA ILE A 452 -9.12 -19.07 -5.67
C ILE A 452 -10.59 -18.70 -5.94
N THR A 453 -11.27 -18.16 -4.93
CA THR A 453 -12.66 -17.73 -4.98
C THR A 453 -12.80 -16.23 -4.86
N ALA A 454 -13.40 -15.57 -5.86
CA ALA A 454 -13.77 -14.16 -5.78
C ALA A 454 -15.17 -14.01 -5.19
N ILE A 455 -15.33 -13.18 -4.14
CA ILE A 455 -16.61 -13.01 -3.45
C ILE A 455 -17.06 -11.54 -3.55
N GLY A 456 -18.26 -11.31 -4.08
CA GLY A 456 -18.89 -10.00 -4.12
C GLY A 456 -20.14 -9.93 -3.25
N HIS A 457 -20.23 -8.94 -2.35
CA HIS A 457 -21.42 -8.67 -1.56
C HIS A 457 -22.01 -7.32 -1.93
N SER A 458 -23.33 -7.27 -2.08
CA SER A 458 -24.00 -6.01 -2.39
C SER A 458 -23.42 -5.36 -3.65
N TYR A 459 -23.07 -4.08 -3.61
CA TYR A 459 -22.38 -3.37 -4.69
C TYR A 459 -21.01 -4.01 -5.04
N GLY A 460 -20.35 -4.67 -4.10
CA GLY A 460 -19.14 -5.44 -4.36
C GLY A 460 -19.33 -6.56 -5.40
N SER A 461 -20.57 -7.07 -5.56
CA SER A 461 -20.91 -8.01 -6.64
C SER A 461 -20.77 -7.37 -8.02
N LEU A 462 -21.10 -6.08 -8.16
CA LEU A 462 -20.87 -5.33 -9.39
C LEU A 462 -19.37 -5.18 -9.66
N THR A 463 -18.57 -4.84 -8.63
CA THR A 463 -17.12 -4.71 -8.77
C THR A 463 -16.47 -6.02 -9.20
N VAL A 464 -16.84 -7.15 -8.56
CA VAL A 464 -16.38 -8.50 -8.95
C VAL A 464 -16.86 -8.85 -10.36
N GLY A 465 -18.13 -8.55 -10.69
CA GLY A 465 -18.68 -8.77 -12.02
C GLY A 465 -17.95 -7.97 -13.11
N GLN A 466 -17.65 -6.70 -12.85
CA GLN A 466 -16.85 -5.87 -13.78
C GLN A 466 -15.40 -6.35 -13.89
N ALA A 467 -14.82 -6.87 -12.81
CA ALA A 467 -13.49 -7.48 -12.82
C ALA A 467 -13.45 -8.76 -13.67
N ALA A 468 -14.46 -9.61 -13.51
CA ALA A 468 -14.59 -10.84 -14.27
C ALA A 468 -14.81 -10.63 -15.77
N GLN A 469 -15.46 -9.53 -16.15
CA GLN A 469 -15.70 -9.17 -17.56
C GLN A 469 -14.50 -8.49 -18.24
N GLN A 470 -13.44 -8.13 -17.50
CA GLN A 470 -12.21 -7.65 -18.14
C GLN A 470 -11.52 -8.77 -18.94
N HIS A 471 -10.68 -8.35 -19.90
CA HIS A 471 -9.94 -9.31 -20.73
C HIS A 471 -9.13 -10.29 -19.88
N GLY A 472 -9.40 -11.58 -20.00
CA GLY A 472 -8.75 -12.63 -19.22
C GLY A 472 -9.43 -12.97 -17.90
N GLY A 473 -10.52 -12.30 -17.54
CA GLY A 473 -11.24 -12.55 -16.28
C GLY A 473 -10.51 -12.06 -15.03
N ILE A 474 -10.86 -12.57 -13.88
CA ILE A 474 -10.17 -12.35 -12.61
C ILE A 474 -8.97 -13.30 -12.55
N PRO A 475 -7.72 -12.79 -12.44
CA PRO A 475 -6.54 -13.64 -12.44
C PRO A 475 -6.56 -14.71 -11.36
N GLY A 476 -6.43 -15.97 -11.78
CA GLY A 476 -6.38 -17.13 -10.90
C GLY A 476 -7.71 -17.53 -10.26
N ALA A 477 -8.83 -16.86 -10.54
CA ALA A 477 -10.11 -17.22 -9.93
C ALA A 477 -10.72 -18.46 -10.60
N ASP A 478 -11.05 -19.46 -9.78
CA ASP A 478 -11.78 -20.67 -10.15
C ASP A 478 -13.28 -20.48 -9.96
N ASP A 479 -13.69 -19.89 -8.84
CA ASP A 479 -15.08 -19.70 -8.49
C ASP A 479 -15.43 -18.23 -8.20
N ILE A 480 -16.67 -17.84 -8.48
CA ILE A 480 -17.25 -16.54 -8.12
C ILE A 480 -18.47 -16.76 -7.24
N ILE A 481 -18.52 -16.12 -6.08
CA ILE A 481 -19.67 -16.07 -5.18
C ILE A 481 -20.29 -14.66 -5.19
N LEU A 482 -21.57 -14.57 -5.44
CA LEU A 482 -22.33 -13.31 -5.43
C LEU A 482 -23.44 -13.40 -4.38
N VAL A 483 -23.37 -12.58 -3.33
CA VAL A 483 -24.40 -12.56 -2.27
C VAL A 483 -25.04 -11.19 -2.12
N GLY A 484 -26.36 -11.15 -1.97
CA GLY A 484 -27.10 -9.89 -1.87
C GLY A 484 -26.90 -8.96 -3.06
N SER A 485 -26.73 -9.51 -4.25
CA SER A 485 -26.29 -8.78 -5.44
C SER A 485 -27.40 -7.93 -6.07
N PRO A 486 -27.14 -6.62 -6.38
CA PRO A 486 -28.01 -5.77 -7.19
C PRO A 486 -27.76 -5.92 -8.70
N GLY A 487 -26.96 -6.95 -9.12
CA GLY A 487 -26.51 -7.19 -10.49
C GLY A 487 -25.00 -7.07 -10.63
N THR A 488 -24.47 -7.61 -11.71
CA THR A 488 -23.03 -7.68 -12.00
C THR A 488 -22.60 -6.85 -13.22
N GLY A 489 -23.59 -6.26 -13.92
CA GLY A 489 -23.37 -5.67 -15.23
C GLY A 489 -23.25 -6.69 -16.37
N ALA A 490 -23.27 -8.00 -16.07
CA ALA A 490 -23.30 -9.08 -17.05
C ALA A 490 -24.73 -9.51 -17.35
N ASP A 491 -24.96 -10.06 -18.53
CA ASP A 491 -26.26 -10.62 -18.91
C ASP A 491 -26.38 -12.09 -18.50
N HIS A 492 -25.29 -12.85 -18.51
CA HIS A 492 -25.25 -14.26 -18.16
C HIS A 492 -24.02 -14.61 -17.29
N ALA A 493 -24.12 -15.70 -16.54
CA ALA A 493 -23.01 -16.22 -15.73
C ALA A 493 -21.78 -16.59 -16.58
N GLU A 494 -21.99 -16.97 -17.83
CA GLU A 494 -20.91 -17.27 -18.79
C GLU A 494 -20.03 -16.04 -19.10
N ASP A 495 -20.57 -14.83 -18.98
CA ASP A 495 -19.86 -13.56 -19.22
C ASP A 495 -18.82 -13.26 -18.11
N LEU A 496 -18.84 -14.01 -16.99
CA LEU A 496 -17.93 -13.84 -15.87
C LEU A 496 -16.61 -14.62 -16.00
N ASN A 497 -16.37 -15.25 -17.14
CA ASN A 497 -15.09 -15.87 -17.53
C ASN A 497 -14.51 -16.97 -16.61
N VAL A 498 -15.27 -17.48 -15.64
CA VAL A 498 -14.92 -18.68 -14.85
C VAL A 498 -15.72 -19.92 -15.28
N GLY A 499 -16.66 -19.76 -16.22
CA GLY A 499 -17.65 -20.76 -16.57
C GLY A 499 -18.88 -20.68 -15.66
N LYS A 500 -20.08 -20.90 -16.27
CA LYS A 500 -21.35 -20.76 -15.53
C LYS A 500 -21.47 -21.68 -14.32
N ASP A 501 -20.85 -22.86 -14.39
CA ASP A 501 -20.91 -23.87 -13.33
C ASP A 501 -20.02 -23.52 -12.12
N HIS A 502 -19.22 -22.45 -12.26
CA HIS A 502 -18.34 -21.88 -11.26
C HIS A 502 -18.84 -20.51 -10.72
N VAL A 503 -20.10 -20.16 -11.04
CA VAL A 503 -20.72 -18.95 -10.50
C VAL A 503 -21.84 -19.33 -9.53
N PHE A 504 -21.70 -18.92 -8.28
CA PHE A 504 -22.61 -19.25 -7.18
C PHE A 504 -23.32 -18.02 -6.65
N VAL A 505 -24.63 -18.11 -6.42
CA VAL A 505 -25.46 -16.96 -6.01
C VAL A 505 -26.25 -17.27 -4.75
N GLY A 506 -26.09 -16.43 -3.74
CA GLY A 506 -26.91 -16.42 -2.53
C GLY A 506 -27.86 -15.19 -2.53
N ALA A 507 -29.18 -15.42 -2.50
CA ALA A 507 -30.17 -14.37 -2.52
C ALA A 507 -31.32 -14.69 -1.56
N ALA A 508 -31.29 -14.07 -0.36
CA ALA A 508 -32.30 -14.25 0.66
C ALA A 508 -33.66 -13.67 0.20
N ALA A 509 -34.76 -14.35 0.57
CA ALA A 509 -36.09 -13.94 0.11
C ALA A 509 -36.53 -12.56 0.66
N ASN A 510 -36.06 -12.20 1.85
CA ASN A 510 -36.32 -10.92 2.50
C ASN A 510 -35.21 -9.86 2.31
N ASP A 511 -34.27 -10.09 1.39
CA ASP A 511 -33.24 -9.10 1.03
C ASP A 511 -33.75 -8.19 -0.11
N PRO A 512 -34.08 -6.93 0.17
CA PRO A 512 -34.63 -6.02 -0.84
C PRO A 512 -33.62 -5.63 -1.92
N VAL A 513 -32.31 -5.74 -1.65
CA VAL A 513 -31.25 -5.40 -2.61
C VAL A 513 -31.29 -6.33 -3.82
N THR A 514 -31.58 -7.61 -3.61
CA THR A 514 -31.70 -8.62 -4.68
C THR A 514 -32.96 -8.49 -5.54
N MET A 515 -33.84 -7.53 -5.22
CA MET A 515 -35.12 -7.26 -5.90
C MET A 515 -35.23 -5.81 -6.39
N LEU A 516 -34.14 -5.07 -6.44
CA LEU A 516 -34.15 -3.68 -6.91
C LEU A 516 -34.57 -3.61 -8.36
N PRO A 517 -35.59 -2.76 -8.70
CA PRO A 517 -36.06 -2.63 -10.07
C PRO A 517 -34.96 -2.07 -10.97
N ASN A 518 -35.03 -2.40 -12.26
CA ASN A 518 -34.14 -1.83 -13.26
C ASN A 518 -34.18 -0.29 -13.22
N HIS A 519 -33.01 0.37 -13.27
CA HIS A 519 -32.91 1.82 -13.18
C HIS A 519 -33.69 2.58 -14.25
N LYS A 520 -33.92 2.00 -15.45
CA LYS A 520 -34.78 2.58 -16.50
C LYS A 520 -36.26 2.56 -16.10
N ALA A 521 -36.69 1.50 -15.42
CA ALA A 521 -38.05 1.40 -14.88
C ALA A 521 -38.23 2.33 -13.66
N ALA A 522 -37.19 2.45 -12.82
CA ALA A 522 -37.19 3.36 -11.68
C ALA A 522 -37.28 4.84 -12.08
N GLY A 523 -36.61 5.26 -13.18
CA GLY A 523 -36.70 6.63 -13.73
C GLY A 523 -38.11 7.00 -14.17
N GLY A 524 -38.87 6.05 -14.73
CA GLY A 524 -40.30 6.24 -15.06
C GLY A 524 -41.23 6.34 -13.84
N MET A 525 -40.88 5.67 -12.73
CA MET A 525 -41.60 5.69 -11.46
C MET A 525 -41.35 6.97 -10.64
N LEU A 526 -40.14 7.54 -10.71
CA LEU A 526 -39.75 8.78 -10.01
C LEU A 526 -40.56 10.00 -10.45
N ILE A 527 -41.05 10.00 -11.68
CA ILE A 527 -41.89 11.10 -12.22
C ILE A 527 -43.37 10.99 -11.75
N GLY A 528 -43.79 9.82 -11.30
CA GLY A 528 -45.22 9.54 -11.01
C GLY A 528 -45.65 9.42 -9.54
N SER A 529 -44.73 9.18 -8.62
CA SER A 529 -45.09 8.97 -7.20
C SER A 529 -43.90 9.22 -6.28
N GLY A 530 -44.02 10.09 -5.33
CA GLY A 530 -43.03 10.48 -4.31
C GLY A 530 -42.10 9.37 -3.73
N LEU A 531 -41.26 8.81 -4.54
CA LEU A 531 -40.40 7.61 -4.30
C LEU A 531 -39.17 7.86 -3.44
N GLY A 532 -39.07 8.98 -2.73
CA GLY A 532 -38.01 9.21 -1.75
C GLY A 532 -37.89 8.15 -0.64
N ALA A 533 -38.86 7.24 -0.54
CA ALA A 533 -38.94 6.30 0.57
C ALA A 533 -38.25 4.96 0.32
N VAL A 534 -38.25 4.41 -0.91
CA VAL A 534 -37.71 3.07 -1.16
C VAL A 534 -36.18 3.08 -1.19
N ALA A 535 -35.62 4.12 -1.72
CA ALA A 535 -34.17 4.24 -1.85
C ALA A 535 -33.46 4.58 -0.53
N GLY A 536 -34.06 5.43 0.31
CA GLY A 536 -33.49 5.74 1.64
C GLY A 536 -33.44 4.55 2.60
N THR A 537 -34.24 3.51 2.32
CA THR A 537 -34.27 2.30 3.17
C THR A 537 -33.17 1.26 2.84
N ILE A 538 -32.61 1.32 1.63
CA ILE A 538 -31.65 0.31 1.19
C ILE A 538 -30.22 0.65 1.61
N LEU A 539 -29.90 1.91 1.71
CA LEU A 539 -28.52 2.40 1.85
C LEU A 539 -28.08 2.75 3.28
N GLY A 540 -29.02 2.82 4.22
CA GLY A 540 -28.76 3.37 5.56
C GLY A 540 -28.23 2.38 6.59
N HIS A 541 -27.97 1.11 6.26
CA HIS A 541 -27.77 0.10 7.31
C HIS A 541 -26.32 -0.28 7.60
N GLU A 542 -25.36 0.05 6.75
CA GLU A 542 -23.95 -0.27 7.04
C GLU A 542 -23.25 0.80 7.88
N SER A 543 -23.76 2.03 7.95
CA SER A 543 -23.26 3.10 8.84
C SER A 543 -24.29 3.40 9.96
N GLY A 544 -24.12 2.77 11.10
CA GLY A 544 -25.08 2.75 12.22
C GLY A 544 -25.49 4.08 12.88
N SER A 545 -25.29 5.25 12.28
CA SER A 545 -25.53 6.53 12.96
C SER A 545 -26.56 7.50 12.35
N TYR A 546 -27.07 7.28 11.15
CA TYR A 546 -27.93 8.28 10.46
C TYR A 546 -29.41 7.93 10.31
N LEU A 547 -29.87 6.79 10.78
CA LEU A 547 -31.26 6.33 10.59
C LEU A 547 -32.25 6.84 11.62
N GLY A 548 -31.81 7.43 12.72
CA GLY A 548 -32.72 7.91 13.77
C GLY A 548 -33.69 9.01 13.30
N ASP A 549 -33.26 9.85 12.36
CA ASP A 549 -34.03 11.03 11.92
C ASP A 549 -34.96 10.77 10.71
N LEU A 550 -34.77 9.67 9.99
CA LEU A 550 -35.55 9.33 8.79
C LEU A 550 -36.80 8.47 9.07
N VAL A 551 -36.89 7.84 10.25
CA VAL A 551 -37.96 6.90 10.60
C VAL A 551 -39.33 7.59 10.72
N GLY A 552 -39.36 8.91 10.99
CA GLY A 552 -40.62 9.64 11.08
C GLY A 552 -41.40 9.82 9.76
N GLY A 553 -40.68 9.78 8.61
CA GLY A 553 -41.29 9.98 7.27
C GLY A 553 -41.61 8.68 6.53
N ALA A 554 -41.00 7.56 6.91
CA ALA A 554 -41.01 6.32 6.13
C ALA A 554 -42.21 5.40 6.41
N ALA A 555 -42.88 5.54 7.54
CA ALA A 555 -44.06 4.71 7.88
C ALA A 555 -45.24 4.90 6.91
N GLY A 556 -45.33 6.07 6.24
CA GLY A 556 -46.36 6.33 5.23
C GLY A 556 -46.09 5.72 3.86
N ALA A 557 -44.84 5.41 3.57
CA ALA A 557 -44.40 4.97 2.24
C ALA A 557 -44.37 3.45 2.05
N ALA A 558 -44.21 2.68 3.14
CA ALA A 558 -44.26 1.21 3.09
C ALA A 558 -45.63 0.67 2.67
N VAL A 559 -46.69 1.37 2.99
CA VAL A 559 -48.05 1.00 2.58
C VAL A 559 -48.29 1.35 1.09
N GLY A 560 -47.62 2.38 0.55
CA GLY A 560 -47.69 2.76 -0.85
C GLY A 560 -46.95 1.81 -1.80
N GLY A 561 -45.86 1.17 -1.34
CA GLY A 561 -45.03 0.27 -2.16
C GLY A 561 -45.76 -1.02 -2.56
N VAL A 562 -46.62 -1.55 -1.69
CA VAL A 562 -47.41 -2.76 -1.99
C VAL A 562 -48.53 -2.48 -2.99
N VAL A 563 -49.05 -1.24 -3.03
CA VAL A 563 -50.09 -0.85 -3.98
C VAL A 563 -49.53 -0.47 -5.35
N GLY A 564 -48.27 0.07 -5.39
CA GLY A 564 -47.56 0.42 -6.63
C GLY A 564 -47.18 -0.79 -7.49
N HIS A 565 -47.08 -1.97 -6.92
CA HIS A 565 -46.72 -3.21 -7.61
C HIS A 565 -47.74 -3.64 -8.70
N ARG A 566 -48.98 -3.12 -8.66
CA ARG A 566 -50.03 -3.48 -9.63
C ARG A 566 -50.17 -2.54 -10.83
N VAL A 567 -49.43 -1.44 -10.88
CA VAL A 567 -49.57 -0.45 -11.97
C VAL A 567 -48.37 -0.50 -12.93
N GLY A 568 -47.25 -1.16 -12.56
CA GLY A 568 -46.04 -1.28 -13.37
C GLY A 568 -45.91 -2.56 -14.20
N ASP A 569 -46.87 -3.48 -14.14
CA ASP A 569 -46.79 -4.86 -14.68
C ASP A 569 -46.71 -4.97 -16.23
N SER A 570 -46.62 -3.90 -16.97
CA SER A 570 -46.57 -3.98 -18.42
C SER A 570 -45.25 -3.57 -19.10
N ALA A 571 -44.21 -3.24 -18.34
CA ALA A 571 -42.95 -2.78 -18.95
C ALA A 571 -41.66 -3.21 -18.22
N ALA A 572 -41.69 -3.92 -17.09
CA ALA A 572 -40.49 -4.36 -16.38
C ALA A 572 -40.25 -5.84 -16.67
N ASP A 573 -39.11 -6.15 -17.28
CA ASP A 573 -38.57 -7.50 -17.38
C ASP A 573 -38.26 -7.99 -15.96
N PRO A 574 -38.94 -9.04 -15.43
CA PRO A 574 -38.72 -9.53 -14.07
C PRO A 574 -37.33 -10.10 -13.83
N ASP A 575 -36.61 -10.44 -14.91
CA ASP A 575 -35.25 -10.97 -14.85
C ASP A 575 -34.18 -9.87 -14.89
N LYS A 576 -34.57 -8.59 -15.05
CA LYS A 576 -33.62 -7.44 -15.03
C LYS A 576 -33.78 -6.64 -13.74
N ILE A 577 -32.67 -6.50 -13.03
CA ILE A 577 -32.55 -5.67 -11.83
C ILE A 577 -31.62 -4.46 -12.07
N TRP A 578 -31.23 -3.74 -11.02
CA TRP A 578 -30.56 -2.43 -11.12
C TRP A 578 -29.34 -2.44 -12.06
N PHE A 579 -28.41 -3.42 -11.94
CA PHE A 579 -27.21 -3.54 -12.76
C PHE A 579 -27.23 -4.78 -13.68
N GLY A 580 -28.26 -4.92 -14.49
CA GLY A 580 -28.35 -5.96 -15.50
C GLY A 580 -29.25 -7.13 -15.12
N THR A 581 -28.94 -8.33 -15.59
CA THR A 581 -29.72 -9.53 -15.29
C THR A 581 -29.58 -9.92 -13.82
N ASN A 582 -30.68 -10.33 -13.20
CA ASN A 582 -30.69 -10.79 -11.81
C ASN A 582 -29.83 -12.06 -11.67
N PRO A 583 -28.74 -12.03 -10.89
CA PRO A 583 -27.88 -13.20 -10.75
C PRO A 583 -28.59 -14.44 -10.17
N ALA A 584 -29.69 -14.27 -9.43
CA ALA A 584 -30.48 -15.35 -8.87
C ALA A 584 -31.55 -15.90 -9.86
N SER A 585 -31.70 -15.29 -11.05
CA SER A 585 -32.67 -15.73 -12.07
C SER A 585 -32.15 -16.91 -12.88
N LYS A 586 -33.09 -17.63 -13.50
CA LYS A 586 -32.78 -18.71 -14.44
C LYS A 586 -32.10 -18.19 -15.70
N GLU A 587 -32.44 -16.96 -16.13
CA GLU A 587 -31.87 -16.32 -17.31
C GLU A 587 -30.37 -16.08 -17.14
N PHE A 588 -29.93 -15.65 -15.97
CA PHE A 588 -28.52 -15.47 -15.67
C PHE A 588 -27.74 -16.79 -15.69
N GLY A 589 -28.34 -17.88 -15.22
CA GLY A 589 -27.83 -19.23 -15.37
C GLY A 589 -26.75 -19.67 -14.36
N ALA A 590 -26.55 -18.94 -13.27
CA ALA A 590 -25.63 -19.29 -12.18
C ALA A 590 -26.22 -20.39 -11.26
N HIS A 591 -25.38 -21.02 -10.45
CA HIS A 591 -25.79 -21.96 -9.42
C HIS A 591 -26.31 -21.21 -8.18
N ARG A 592 -27.62 -21.26 -7.94
CA ARG A 592 -28.21 -20.67 -6.75
C ARG A 592 -28.09 -21.63 -5.57
N PHE A 593 -27.35 -21.23 -4.53
CA PHE A 593 -27.25 -22.01 -3.29
C PHE A 593 -28.26 -21.53 -2.24
N PHE A 594 -28.64 -22.44 -1.35
CA PHE A 594 -29.62 -22.17 -0.31
C PHE A 594 -29.07 -21.21 0.74
N VAL A 595 -29.87 -20.17 1.02
CA VAL A 595 -29.72 -19.22 2.11
C VAL A 595 -31.05 -19.11 2.85
N ASN A 596 -31.03 -18.74 4.14
CA ASN A 596 -32.27 -18.50 4.87
C ASN A 596 -32.97 -17.24 4.34
N ASP A 597 -34.30 -17.20 4.46
CA ASP A 597 -35.09 -16.04 4.02
C ASP A 597 -34.67 -14.73 4.71
N GLY A 598 -34.13 -14.83 5.93
CA GLY A 598 -33.74 -13.71 6.76
C GLY A 598 -34.92 -12.95 7.37
N PRO A 599 -34.68 -12.00 8.29
CA PRO A 599 -35.69 -11.17 8.89
C PRO A 599 -36.38 -10.27 7.83
N ARG A 600 -37.67 -9.99 8.02
CA ARG A 600 -38.45 -9.15 7.12
C ARG A 600 -38.14 -7.67 7.36
N PRO A 601 -37.87 -6.88 6.30
CA PRO A 601 -37.65 -5.45 6.41
C PRO A 601 -38.76 -4.76 7.18
N PHE A 602 -38.42 -3.87 8.12
CA PHE A 602 -39.32 -3.07 8.96
C PHE A 602 -40.27 -3.83 9.88
N ILE A 603 -40.54 -5.13 9.64
CA ILE A 603 -41.53 -5.91 10.38
C ILE A 603 -40.91 -6.55 11.62
N ASP A 604 -39.73 -7.12 11.51
CA ASP A 604 -39.09 -7.87 12.60
C ASP A 604 -38.20 -6.98 13.49
N GLY A 605 -38.32 -5.65 13.40
CA GLY A 605 -37.67 -4.69 14.29
C GLY A 605 -36.18 -4.50 14.11
N GLN A 606 -35.63 -4.99 13.01
CA GLN A 606 -34.16 -5.00 12.72
C GLN A 606 -33.75 -4.03 11.59
N GLY A 607 -34.58 -3.06 11.27
CA GLY A 607 -34.30 -2.04 10.24
C GLY A 607 -34.72 -2.42 8.81
N PRO A 608 -34.21 -1.70 7.80
CA PRO A 608 -34.70 -1.82 6.42
C PRO A 608 -34.09 -3.01 5.64
N THR A 609 -32.88 -3.44 5.96
CA THR A 609 -32.16 -4.48 5.21
C THR A 609 -31.55 -5.57 6.11
N PRO A 610 -32.31 -6.13 7.08
CA PRO A 610 -31.73 -7.00 8.11
C PRO A 610 -31.24 -8.34 7.54
N ALA A 611 -31.81 -8.81 6.43
CA ALA A 611 -31.37 -10.04 5.76
C ALA A 611 -30.06 -9.84 4.96
N HIS A 612 -29.82 -8.61 4.46
CA HIS A 612 -28.71 -8.28 3.56
C HIS A 612 -27.34 -8.51 4.16
N SER A 613 -27.17 -8.34 5.48
CA SER A 613 -25.88 -8.48 6.18
C SER A 613 -25.66 -9.86 6.78
N ASN A 614 -26.55 -10.85 6.58
CA ASN A 614 -26.51 -12.11 7.30
C ASN A 614 -25.76 -13.24 6.61
N TYR A 615 -25.49 -13.13 5.30
CA TYR A 615 -24.95 -14.20 4.46
C TYR A 615 -23.68 -14.88 5.01
N PHE A 616 -22.79 -14.11 5.64
CA PHE A 616 -21.52 -14.60 6.16
C PHE A 616 -21.56 -14.99 7.64
N ASN A 617 -22.64 -14.69 8.34
CA ASN A 617 -22.71 -14.85 9.78
C ASN A 617 -23.33 -16.19 10.15
N PRO A 618 -22.57 -17.17 10.71
CA PRO A 618 -23.09 -18.50 11.03
C PRO A 618 -24.16 -18.50 12.13
N GLU A 619 -24.17 -17.50 13.00
CA GLU A 619 -25.20 -17.37 14.05
C GLU A 619 -26.56 -16.92 13.47
N LYS A 620 -26.54 -16.18 12.35
CA LYS A 620 -27.75 -15.63 11.72
C LYS A 620 -28.20 -16.45 10.52
N ASP A 621 -27.27 -16.95 9.72
CA ASP A 621 -27.52 -17.80 8.55
C ASP A 621 -26.45 -18.88 8.41
N LEU A 622 -26.52 -19.90 9.25
CA LEU A 622 -25.60 -21.04 9.22
C LEU A 622 -25.58 -21.73 7.85
N ALA A 623 -26.73 -21.76 7.16
CA ALA A 623 -26.80 -22.45 5.86
C ALA A 623 -26.01 -21.69 4.77
N SER A 624 -26.15 -20.38 4.72
CA SER A 624 -25.38 -19.51 3.82
C SER A 624 -23.88 -19.60 4.13
N ALA A 625 -23.47 -19.34 5.38
CA ALA A 625 -22.09 -19.40 5.82
C ALA A 625 -21.42 -20.76 5.50
N THR A 626 -22.13 -21.86 5.79
CA THR A 626 -21.67 -23.23 5.46
C THR A 626 -21.48 -23.43 3.95
N ASN A 627 -22.41 -22.96 3.11
CA ASN A 627 -22.29 -23.10 1.65
C ASN A 627 -21.14 -22.28 1.11
N ILE A 628 -20.97 -21.04 1.58
CA ILE A 628 -19.83 -20.18 1.23
C ILE A 628 -18.51 -20.87 1.61
N GLY A 629 -18.41 -21.38 2.86
CA GLY A 629 -17.22 -22.08 3.35
C GLY A 629 -16.86 -23.31 2.50
N LYS A 630 -17.85 -24.07 2.03
CA LYS A 630 -17.64 -25.23 1.14
C LYS A 630 -17.11 -24.81 -0.23
N ILE A 631 -17.70 -23.78 -0.85
CA ILE A 631 -17.25 -23.29 -2.15
C ILE A 631 -15.79 -22.81 -2.02
N VAL A 632 -15.50 -21.99 -0.99
CA VAL A 632 -14.13 -21.51 -0.73
C VAL A 632 -13.13 -22.65 -0.51
N ALA A 633 -13.54 -23.73 0.12
CA ALA A 633 -12.70 -24.90 0.35
C ALA A 633 -12.58 -25.84 -0.87
N GLY A 634 -13.14 -25.47 -2.04
CA GLY A 634 -13.15 -26.32 -3.23
C GLY A 634 -14.08 -27.53 -3.15
N ASP A 635 -15.10 -27.49 -2.28
CA ASP A 635 -16.06 -28.57 -2.02
C ASP A 635 -17.48 -28.19 -2.51
N SER A 636 -17.53 -27.45 -3.63
CA SER A 636 -18.77 -26.88 -4.19
C SER A 636 -19.81 -27.94 -4.59
N ASP A 637 -19.42 -29.17 -4.87
CA ASP A 637 -20.34 -30.28 -5.15
C ASP A 637 -21.23 -30.65 -3.95
N ARG A 638 -20.89 -30.24 -2.75
CA ARG A 638 -21.58 -30.57 -1.50
C ARG A 638 -22.45 -29.45 -0.95
N ILE A 639 -22.61 -28.36 -1.70
CA ILE A 639 -23.48 -27.26 -1.25
C ILE A 639 -24.96 -27.64 -1.38
N LYS A 640 -25.79 -27.01 -0.56
CA LYS A 640 -27.22 -27.14 -0.69
C LYS A 640 -27.73 -26.17 -1.74
N MET A 641 -28.25 -26.69 -2.83
CA MET A 641 -28.81 -25.88 -3.92
C MET A 641 -30.22 -25.38 -3.61
N GLU A 642 -30.58 -24.27 -4.25
CA GLU A 642 -31.93 -23.69 -4.24
C GLU A 642 -32.45 -23.52 -5.67
N ARG A 643 -33.78 -23.41 -5.83
CA ARG A 643 -34.38 -23.13 -7.13
C ARG A 643 -34.15 -21.67 -7.53
N TRP A 644 -33.99 -21.44 -8.83
CA TRP A 644 -33.96 -20.08 -9.37
C TRP A 644 -35.24 -19.31 -9.03
N ARG A 645 -35.11 -18.01 -8.94
CA ARG A 645 -36.27 -17.07 -8.81
C ARG A 645 -36.95 -16.87 -10.13
#